data_afcff886c94993a38e4258b38c7d1a60
#
_entry.id   afcff886c94993a38e4258b38c7d1a60
#
_cell.length_a   1.000
_cell.length_b   1.000
_cell.length_c   1.000
_cell.angle_alpha   90.00
_cell.angle_beta   90.00
_cell.angle_gamma   90.00
#
_symmetry.space_group_name_H-M   'P 1'
#
loop_
_entity.id
_entity.type
_entity.pdbx_description
1 polymer ?
#
loop_
_entity_poly.entity_id
_entity_poly.type
_entity_poly.pdbx_seq_one_letter_code
_entity_poly.pdbx_strand_id
1 'polypeptide(L)'
;MGRVTDVSVLRGVAVCRDGESVEITGSRLRALLALLAVAPGEVRRAEYLADQLWNGEPPSANALQALISRLRRVVGAESVASRPTGYVLDVDPANVDLTRFEQLAELGTAQAAREALALAGPEPLAEFADVPDLAGLARVLETECGRLLLLAERAPAPAPSAAAAASAAPAAPPAPIAHRLIGRDAVLTEIHRRLAGTRLLTLTGAGGSGKTSLARAVAVAHGTAHVAELAPVTAQAVDAEVYAAVGGRETVLTDRARRNSEAWDDSARLLDALGDRPVLLVLDNCEHVIDAAAGLAAKVLAACPRVTILATSREPLGVPGEHRLPVSPLEVPPPGSGEERLTSYSAMQLLLERGRAVRPGLGTAGEDGTALAEICRRLDGIPLALELAAARFNVLTPRQVADRLDDRFRLLTTGARTALPRQQTLRAVVDWSWDLLSRPERELLSVCGVFSGGAALEDLEAVAGLDALDVLDLIDRLVSKSLVLAEPAESSTAAEVGMRYRLLETIREYALERLAEQRRDEEVRTRHAEHFADLAQRADAQLRGPGQVHWLARLDASEDNLRAAIEWSLAREDADCALRLCDGLGWYSMLRGKQFDRSRTPRTVELVERLGVAQGTRYLRVKTFDALYAFERGVPPREATARLHAVLEAARAADWRDSLYSLAEISAALFTDPETVSAVFERELARLAEAGDEWGLAAARMFQAKVRLDEPDVAEAITARALASFRRLGDQWGVINCGQTMVMLESQRGAHREALAAIEAVLPAARALGSSTDEVVLLVMAANEYDSLGEPENADRVLAQARGESLAKGESRANIYMLVCECIRARRAGRLDQAQVWLDEVAREAGQAFLGPVAPLLRVQQAWITLARGDLATAEVLIAEGFGFATDFYFDRPDIGAAVEAKAALELARGDARRAAWLHGLFTVVRGREMPPSATPDLARTADGARAKIGDEAYDAAYAEGAAVTPDTVLEVCHQVFGIDPNSSDKPLWSALHN
;
A
#
# COMPACT_ATOMS: atom_id res chain seq x y z
N MET A 1 -39.39 -3.72 -39.83
CA MET A 1 -38.37 -4.63 -39.28
C MET A 1 -38.52 -4.59 -37.77
N GLY A 2 -38.71 -5.76 -37.10
CA GLY A 2 -39.00 -5.83 -35.68
C GLY A 2 -37.78 -5.40 -34.83
N ARG A 3 -38.07 -4.93 -33.62
CA ARG A 3 -37.05 -4.49 -32.64
C ARG A 3 -36.50 -5.71 -31.90
N VAL A 4 -35.19 -5.74 -31.67
CA VAL A 4 -34.56 -6.71 -30.77
C VAL A 4 -35.12 -6.52 -29.38
N THR A 5 -35.59 -7.59 -28.76
CA THR A 5 -36.18 -7.58 -27.41
C THR A 5 -35.23 -8.13 -26.37
N ASP A 6 -34.38 -9.10 -26.72
CA ASP A 6 -33.39 -9.69 -25.79
C ASP A 6 -32.11 -10.07 -26.52
N VAL A 7 -30.99 -9.94 -25.84
CA VAL A 7 -29.65 -10.33 -26.28
C VAL A 7 -29.00 -11.24 -25.25
N SER A 8 -28.66 -12.46 -25.66
CA SER A 8 -27.94 -13.43 -24.82
C SER A 8 -26.53 -13.62 -25.35
N VAL A 9 -25.55 -13.54 -24.47
CA VAL A 9 -24.11 -13.72 -24.75
C VAL A 9 -23.42 -14.66 -23.75
N LEU A 10 -23.98 -14.84 -22.56
CA LEU A 10 -23.36 -15.62 -21.48
C LEU A 10 -23.26 -17.13 -21.77
N ARG A 11 -24.34 -17.75 -22.23
CA ARG A 11 -24.41 -19.20 -22.49
C ARG A 11 -24.34 -19.56 -23.98
N GLY A 12 -24.10 -18.59 -24.80
CA GLY A 12 -24.09 -18.67 -26.25
C GLY A 12 -24.80 -17.48 -26.85
N VAL A 13 -24.39 -17.10 -28.05
CA VAL A 13 -24.88 -15.85 -28.66
C VAL A 13 -26.19 -16.09 -29.40
N ALA A 14 -27.27 -15.53 -28.89
CA ALA A 14 -28.58 -15.52 -29.48
C ALA A 14 -29.23 -14.12 -29.33
N VAL A 15 -30.16 -13.81 -30.24
CA VAL A 15 -30.93 -12.57 -30.18
C VAL A 15 -32.41 -12.95 -30.35
N CYS A 16 -33.26 -12.45 -29.46
CA CYS A 16 -34.70 -12.57 -29.62
C CYS A 16 -35.23 -11.36 -30.40
N ARG A 17 -35.94 -11.57 -31.44
CA ARG A 17 -36.55 -10.57 -32.32
C ARG A 17 -38.00 -10.91 -32.60
N ASP A 18 -38.90 -10.01 -32.27
CA ASP A 18 -40.37 -10.24 -32.44
C ASP A 18 -40.85 -11.54 -31.79
N GLY A 19 -40.19 -12.01 -30.70
CA GLY A 19 -40.52 -13.22 -29.96
C GLY A 19 -39.93 -14.53 -30.56
N GLU A 20 -39.14 -14.44 -31.65
CA GLU A 20 -38.40 -15.54 -32.22
C GLU A 20 -36.90 -15.42 -31.95
N SER A 21 -36.27 -16.53 -31.57
CA SER A 21 -34.85 -16.61 -31.38
C SER A 21 -34.12 -16.70 -32.72
N VAL A 22 -33.19 -15.77 -32.95
CA VAL A 22 -32.36 -15.74 -34.14
C VAL A 22 -30.92 -16.14 -33.76
N GLU A 23 -30.47 -17.25 -34.32
CA GLU A 23 -29.11 -17.75 -34.15
C GLU A 23 -28.12 -16.97 -35.01
N ILE A 24 -27.02 -16.54 -34.42
CA ILE A 24 -25.96 -15.78 -35.10
C ILE A 24 -24.84 -16.73 -35.52
N THR A 25 -24.67 -16.89 -36.83
CA THR A 25 -23.68 -17.77 -37.42
C THR A 25 -22.37 -17.02 -37.73
N GLY A 26 -21.23 -17.62 -37.37
CA GLY A 26 -19.86 -17.11 -37.59
C GLY A 26 -19.23 -16.53 -36.34
N SER A 27 -18.08 -17.08 -35.95
CA SER A 27 -17.37 -16.73 -34.70
C SER A 27 -17.10 -15.23 -34.52
N ARG A 28 -16.57 -14.56 -35.57
CA ARG A 28 -16.33 -13.11 -35.51
C ARG A 28 -17.59 -12.27 -35.41
N LEU A 29 -18.71 -12.73 -35.96
CA LEU A 29 -19.96 -11.98 -35.86
C LEU A 29 -20.54 -12.08 -34.45
N ARG A 30 -20.45 -13.28 -33.85
CA ARG A 30 -20.82 -13.52 -32.45
C ARG A 30 -19.91 -12.73 -31.49
N ALA A 31 -18.60 -12.77 -31.72
CA ALA A 31 -17.64 -11.98 -30.93
C ALA A 31 -17.91 -10.46 -31.02
N LEU A 32 -18.23 -9.95 -32.22
CA LEU A 32 -18.59 -8.54 -32.38
C LEU A 32 -19.85 -8.18 -31.59
N LEU A 33 -20.90 -9.02 -31.60
CA LEU A 33 -22.08 -8.76 -30.81
C LEU A 33 -21.78 -8.83 -29.31
N ALA A 34 -21.00 -9.81 -28.86
CA ALA A 34 -20.60 -9.93 -27.46
C ALA A 34 -19.79 -8.71 -26.98
N LEU A 35 -18.81 -8.23 -27.77
CA LEU A 35 -18.06 -7.01 -27.46
C LEU A 35 -18.93 -5.75 -27.35
N LEU A 36 -19.99 -5.67 -28.16
CA LEU A 36 -20.96 -4.58 -28.09
C LEU A 36 -21.93 -4.75 -26.91
N ALA A 37 -22.28 -5.98 -26.55
CA ALA A 37 -23.17 -6.32 -25.43
C ALA A 37 -22.55 -6.16 -24.05
N VAL A 38 -21.22 -6.08 -23.95
CA VAL A 38 -20.51 -5.77 -22.68
C VAL A 38 -20.90 -4.41 -22.13
N ALA A 39 -21.24 -3.43 -22.98
CA ALA A 39 -21.69 -2.12 -22.56
C ALA A 39 -22.77 -1.61 -23.53
N PRO A 40 -24.01 -2.07 -23.40
CA PRO A 40 -25.11 -1.63 -24.24
C PRO A 40 -25.39 -0.15 -24.01
N GLY A 41 -25.64 0.58 -25.10
CA GLY A 41 -25.82 2.03 -25.07
C GLY A 41 -24.51 2.85 -25.12
N GLU A 42 -23.35 2.25 -24.96
CA GLU A 42 -22.04 2.94 -25.02
C GLU A 42 -21.37 2.76 -26.38
N VAL A 43 -20.57 3.78 -26.76
CA VAL A 43 -19.83 3.75 -28.02
C VAL A 43 -18.54 2.96 -27.87
N ARG A 44 -18.44 1.82 -28.56
CA ARG A 44 -17.20 1.07 -28.70
C ARG A 44 -16.43 1.58 -29.92
N ARG A 45 -15.16 2.01 -29.69
CA ARG A 45 -14.32 2.57 -30.75
C ARG A 45 -14.06 1.55 -31.86
N ALA A 46 -14.03 2.02 -33.10
CA ALA A 46 -13.82 1.14 -34.27
C ALA A 46 -12.44 0.46 -34.22
N GLU A 47 -11.41 1.19 -33.77
CA GLU A 47 -10.04 0.68 -33.61
C GLU A 47 -9.99 -0.45 -32.57
N TYR A 48 -10.63 -0.24 -31.41
CA TYR A 48 -10.73 -1.23 -30.36
C TYR A 48 -11.44 -2.51 -30.86
N LEU A 49 -12.59 -2.39 -31.54
CA LEU A 49 -13.29 -3.55 -32.08
C LEU A 49 -12.45 -4.30 -33.13
N ALA A 50 -11.67 -3.58 -33.94
CA ALA A 50 -10.77 -4.19 -34.92
C ALA A 50 -9.62 -4.93 -34.21
N ASP A 51 -9.05 -4.34 -33.18
CA ASP A 51 -7.98 -4.94 -32.38
C ASP A 51 -8.45 -6.27 -31.76
N GLN A 52 -9.56 -6.27 -31.05
CA GLN A 52 -10.12 -7.45 -30.41
C GLN A 52 -10.52 -8.58 -31.38
N LEU A 53 -10.96 -8.24 -32.58
CA LEU A 53 -11.44 -9.24 -33.56
C LEU A 53 -10.32 -9.78 -34.48
N TRP A 54 -9.18 -9.09 -34.61
CA TRP A 54 -8.08 -9.44 -35.53
C TRP A 54 -6.68 -9.19 -34.96
N ASN A 55 -6.52 -9.00 -33.67
CA ASN A 55 -5.23 -8.68 -33.03
C ASN A 55 -4.51 -7.52 -33.70
N GLY A 56 -5.25 -6.44 -34.01
CA GLY A 56 -4.70 -5.22 -34.64
C GLY A 56 -4.53 -5.28 -36.16
N GLU A 57 -4.66 -6.45 -36.80
CA GLU A 57 -4.43 -6.64 -38.25
C GLU A 57 -5.71 -7.07 -38.99
N PRO A 58 -6.69 -6.20 -39.26
CA PRO A 58 -7.87 -6.56 -40.02
C PRO A 58 -7.50 -6.84 -41.50
N PRO A 59 -8.14 -7.85 -42.14
CA PRO A 59 -7.79 -8.30 -43.48
C PRO A 59 -8.02 -7.24 -44.57
N SER A 60 -8.76 -6.17 -44.28
CA SER A 60 -8.93 -4.97 -45.15
C SER A 60 -9.44 -3.80 -44.30
N ALA A 61 -9.20 -2.56 -44.79
CA ALA A 61 -9.68 -1.32 -44.16
C ALA A 61 -11.20 -1.30 -43.92
N ASN A 62 -11.98 -2.04 -44.69
CA ASN A 62 -13.45 -2.09 -44.59
C ASN A 62 -13.97 -3.37 -43.88
N ALA A 63 -13.08 -4.21 -43.35
CA ALA A 63 -13.46 -5.48 -42.74
C ALA A 63 -14.48 -5.35 -41.59
N LEU A 64 -14.25 -4.38 -40.70
CA LEU A 64 -15.16 -4.11 -39.58
C LEU A 64 -16.52 -3.59 -40.09
N GLN A 65 -16.53 -2.68 -41.07
CA GLN A 65 -17.77 -2.15 -41.64
C GLN A 65 -18.60 -3.25 -42.32
N ALA A 66 -17.93 -4.20 -43.00
CA ALA A 66 -18.61 -5.36 -43.60
C ALA A 66 -19.23 -6.25 -42.51
N LEU A 67 -18.52 -6.45 -41.37
CA LEU A 67 -19.01 -7.23 -40.25
C LEU A 67 -20.20 -6.55 -39.56
N ILE A 68 -20.14 -5.24 -39.33
CA ILE A 68 -21.25 -4.43 -38.81
C ILE A 68 -22.46 -4.48 -39.78
N SER A 69 -22.25 -4.36 -41.06
CA SER A 69 -23.33 -4.48 -42.04
C SER A 69 -24.02 -5.85 -42.03
N ARG A 70 -23.23 -6.91 -41.83
CA ARG A 70 -23.74 -8.27 -41.63
C ARG A 70 -24.49 -8.40 -40.34
N LEU A 71 -23.97 -7.86 -39.23
CA LEU A 71 -24.60 -7.88 -37.91
C LEU A 71 -25.97 -7.19 -37.98
N ARG A 72 -26.03 -5.98 -38.56
CA ARG A 72 -27.29 -5.23 -38.76
C ARG A 72 -28.35 -5.99 -39.54
N ARG A 73 -27.93 -6.83 -40.48
CA ARG A 73 -28.83 -7.62 -41.29
C ARG A 73 -29.48 -8.75 -40.46
N VAL A 74 -28.76 -9.24 -39.44
CA VAL A 74 -29.23 -10.31 -38.60
C VAL A 74 -30.01 -9.74 -37.41
N VAL A 75 -29.42 -8.75 -36.67
CA VAL A 75 -30.03 -8.23 -35.42
C VAL A 75 -30.99 -7.05 -35.66
N GLY A 76 -31.05 -6.50 -36.90
CA GLY A 76 -31.83 -5.29 -37.22
C GLY A 76 -30.94 -4.03 -37.34
N ALA A 77 -31.28 -3.20 -38.30
CA ALA A 77 -30.48 -1.99 -38.60
C ALA A 77 -30.51 -0.96 -37.44
N GLU A 78 -31.58 -0.95 -36.68
CA GLU A 78 -31.78 -0.01 -35.56
C GLU A 78 -31.02 -0.45 -34.30
N SER A 79 -30.76 -1.74 -34.16
CA SER A 79 -30.12 -2.29 -32.92
C SER A 79 -28.61 -2.05 -32.85
N VAL A 80 -27.95 -1.66 -33.95
CA VAL A 80 -26.54 -1.30 -33.99
C VAL A 80 -26.37 0.04 -34.67
N ALA A 81 -26.17 1.11 -33.87
CA ALA A 81 -26.02 2.46 -34.38
C ALA A 81 -24.55 2.82 -34.66
N SER A 82 -24.29 3.62 -35.73
CA SER A 82 -22.98 4.23 -35.95
C SER A 82 -22.86 5.56 -35.21
N ARG A 83 -21.68 5.82 -34.65
CA ARG A 83 -21.30 7.10 -34.04
C ARG A 83 -19.97 7.58 -34.69
N PRO A 84 -19.59 8.83 -34.52
CA PRO A 84 -18.37 9.37 -35.17
C PRO A 84 -17.08 8.58 -34.89
N THR A 85 -16.97 7.96 -33.73
CA THR A 85 -15.76 7.24 -33.26
C THR A 85 -15.92 5.71 -33.24
N GLY A 86 -17.14 5.17 -33.52
CA GLY A 86 -17.35 3.72 -33.41
C GLY A 86 -18.80 3.29 -33.54
N TYR A 87 -19.15 2.23 -32.84
CA TYR A 87 -20.47 1.58 -32.94
C TYR A 87 -21.06 1.37 -31.54
N VAL A 88 -22.38 1.33 -31.45
CA VAL A 88 -23.12 1.12 -30.19
C VAL A 88 -24.21 0.08 -30.41
N LEU A 89 -24.40 -0.79 -29.43
CA LEU A 89 -25.57 -1.67 -29.35
C LEU A 89 -26.72 -0.89 -28.72
N ASP A 90 -27.69 -0.49 -29.51
CA ASP A 90 -28.83 0.34 -29.12
C ASP A 90 -30.02 -0.53 -28.75
N VAL A 91 -29.91 -1.20 -27.61
CA VAL A 91 -30.96 -2.02 -26.99
C VAL A 91 -31.10 -1.61 -25.52
N ASP A 92 -32.24 -1.89 -24.92
CA ASP A 92 -32.42 -1.67 -23.50
C ASP A 92 -31.42 -2.55 -22.70
N PRO A 93 -30.53 -1.98 -21.86
CA PRO A 93 -29.57 -2.74 -21.08
C PRO A 93 -30.21 -3.86 -20.24
N ALA A 94 -31.44 -3.66 -19.74
CA ALA A 94 -32.17 -4.67 -19.00
C ALA A 94 -32.50 -5.93 -19.81
N ASN A 95 -32.40 -5.85 -21.14
CA ASN A 95 -32.67 -6.99 -22.07
C ASN A 95 -31.37 -7.67 -22.53
N VAL A 96 -30.22 -7.36 -21.94
CA VAL A 96 -28.95 -8.05 -22.15
C VAL A 96 -28.68 -8.98 -20.98
N ASP A 97 -28.47 -10.26 -21.21
CA ASP A 97 -28.30 -11.27 -20.15
C ASP A 97 -27.10 -10.97 -19.24
N LEU A 98 -26.01 -10.42 -19.80
CA LEU A 98 -24.83 -9.98 -19.04
C LEU A 98 -25.20 -8.85 -18.04
N THR A 99 -25.91 -7.83 -18.48
CA THR A 99 -26.36 -6.73 -17.60
C THR A 99 -27.34 -7.22 -16.54
N ARG A 100 -28.22 -8.15 -16.91
CA ARG A 100 -29.15 -8.78 -15.94
C ARG A 100 -28.42 -9.64 -14.91
N PHE A 101 -27.38 -10.35 -15.33
CA PHE A 101 -26.51 -11.08 -14.43
C PHE A 101 -25.86 -10.16 -13.40
N GLU A 102 -25.27 -9.05 -13.84
CA GLU A 102 -24.64 -8.05 -12.99
C GLU A 102 -25.63 -7.46 -11.97
N GLN A 103 -26.81 -7.05 -12.42
CA GLN A 103 -27.87 -6.54 -11.54
C GLN A 103 -28.33 -7.56 -10.49
N LEU A 104 -28.47 -8.82 -10.86
CA LEU A 104 -28.85 -9.88 -9.94
C LEU A 104 -27.72 -10.21 -8.95
N ALA A 105 -26.48 -10.17 -9.40
CA ALA A 105 -25.30 -10.36 -8.57
C ALA A 105 -25.14 -9.27 -7.48
N GLU A 106 -25.48 -8.01 -7.83
CA GLU A 106 -25.47 -6.87 -6.92
C GLU A 106 -26.53 -6.94 -5.81
N LEU A 107 -27.66 -7.60 -6.04
CA LEU A 107 -28.74 -7.73 -5.05
C LEU A 107 -28.34 -8.51 -3.80
N GLY A 108 -27.27 -9.32 -3.86
CA GLY A 108 -26.67 -10.02 -2.71
C GLY A 108 -27.60 -10.97 -1.96
N THR A 109 -28.73 -11.38 -2.54
CA THR A 109 -29.67 -12.32 -1.92
C THR A 109 -29.51 -13.74 -2.51
N ALA A 110 -29.76 -14.77 -1.70
CA ALA A 110 -29.66 -16.15 -2.15
C ALA A 110 -30.60 -16.46 -3.34
N GLN A 111 -31.72 -15.77 -3.46
CA GLN A 111 -32.65 -15.95 -4.58
C GLN A 111 -32.09 -15.31 -5.86
N ALA A 112 -31.60 -14.06 -5.78
CA ALA A 112 -31.00 -13.37 -6.91
C ALA A 112 -29.72 -14.08 -7.38
N ALA A 113 -28.93 -14.63 -6.46
CA ALA A 113 -27.74 -15.42 -6.78
C ALA A 113 -28.10 -16.67 -7.60
N ARG A 114 -29.17 -17.39 -7.26
CA ARG A 114 -29.66 -18.54 -8.05
C ARG A 114 -30.11 -18.12 -9.45
N GLU A 115 -30.78 -16.97 -9.55
CA GLU A 115 -31.28 -16.46 -10.83
C GLU A 115 -30.08 -15.99 -11.72
N ALA A 116 -29.08 -15.33 -11.13
CA ALA A 116 -27.86 -14.95 -11.83
C ALA A 116 -27.09 -16.18 -12.36
N LEU A 117 -26.87 -17.17 -11.51
CA LEU A 117 -26.24 -18.45 -11.90
C LEU A 117 -26.98 -19.18 -13.01
N ALA A 118 -28.31 -19.10 -13.01
CA ALA A 118 -29.10 -19.67 -14.08
C ALA A 118 -28.90 -18.95 -15.43
N LEU A 119 -28.59 -17.64 -15.41
CA LEU A 119 -28.24 -16.88 -16.62
C LEU A 119 -26.83 -17.19 -17.12
N ALA A 120 -25.84 -17.22 -16.23
CA ALA A 120 -24.44 -17.43 -16.57
C ALA A 120 -24.15 -18.84 -17.09
N GLY A 121 -24.76 -19.88 -16.50
CA GLY A 121 -24.41 -21.26 -16.77
C GLY A 121 -23.04 -21.67 -16.18
N PRO A 122 -22.55 -22.88 -16.52
CA PRO A 122 -21.30 -23.38 -15.93
C PRO A 122 -20.02 -22.72 -16.46
N GLU A 123 -20.03 -22.26 -17.69
CA GLU A 123 -18.88 -21.68 -18.37
C GLU A 123 -19.33 -20.46 -19.18
N PRO A 124 -19.49 -19.29 -18.54
CA PRO A 124 -19.94 -18.09 -19.22
C PRO A 124 -18.90 -17.58 -20.23
N LEU A 125 -19.36 -17.20 -21.44
CA LEU A 125 -18.53 -16.71 -22.54
C LEU A 125 -17.46 -17.68 -23.07
N ALA A 126 -17.53 -18.99 -22.77
CA ALA A 126 -16.52 -20.00 -23.12
C ALA A 126 -16.18 -20.05 -24.64
N GLU A 127 -17.09 -19.67 -25.51
CA GLU A 127 -16.84 -19.64 -26.96
C GLU A 127 -15.90 -18.51 -27.44
N PHE A 128 -15.50 -17.57 -26.55
CA PHE A 128 -14.70 -16.39 -26.88
C PHE A 128 -13.29 -16.41 -26.29
N ALA A 129 -12.74 -17.59 -26.06
CA ALA A 129 -11.38 -17.74 -25.53
C ALA A 129 -10.28 -17.06 -26.39
N ASP A 130 -10.54 -16.92 -27.70
CA ASP A 130 -9.63 -16.28 -28.64
C ASP A 130 -9.80 -14.74 -28.74
N VAL A 131 -10.71 -14.14 -27.98
CA VAL A 131 -10.97 -12.69 -27.96
C VAL A 131 -10.50 -12.12 -26.61
N PRO A 132 -9.38 -11.38 -26.55
CA PRO A 132 -8.71 -11.07 -25.28
C PRO A 132 -9.61 -10.50 -24.20
N ASP A 133 -10.41 -9.48 -24.50
CA ASP A 133 -11.27 -8.84 -23.50
C ASP A 133 -12.46 -9.73 -23.07
N LEU A 134 -13.02 -10.52 -23.97
CA LEU A 134 -14.09 -11.46 -23.63
C LEU A 134 -13.56 -12.65 -22.84
N ALA A 135 -12.36 -13.12 -23.14
CA ALA A 135 -11.67 -14.15 -22.34
C ALA A 135 -11.31 -13.62 -20.94
N GLY A 136 -10.93 -12.35 -20.85
CA GLY A 136 -10.76 -11.65 -19.56
C GLY A 136 -12.06 -11.58 -18.77
N LEU A 137 -13.15 -11.16 -19.41
CA LEU A 137 -14.48 -11.07 -18.80
C LEU A 137 -15.02 -12.44 -18.37
N ALA A 138 -14.78 -13.50 -19.16
CA ALA A 138 -15.18 -14.88 -18.80
C ALA A 138 -14.63 -15.29 -17.44
N ARG A 139 -13.33 -15.05 -17.20
CA ARG A 139 -12.67 -15.34 -15.91
C ARG A 139 -13.26 -14.55 -14.75
N VAL A 140 -13.62 -13.28 -14.98
CA VAL A 140 -14.30 -12.47 -13.96
C VAL A 140 -15.67 -13.04 -13.65
N LEU A 141 -16.43 -13.45 -14.66
CA LEU A 141 -17.74 -14.04 -14.50
C LEU A 141 -17.69 -15.42 -13.80
N GLU A 142 -16.70 -16.24 -14.09
CA GLU A 142 -16.46 -17.52 -13.39
C GLU A 142 -16.20 -17.28 -11.89
N THR A 143 -15.38 -16.30 -11.57
CA THR A 143 -15.11 -15.92 -10.18
C THR A 143 -16.38 -15.44 -9.47
N GLU A 144 -17.17 -14.61 -10.15
CA GLU A 144 -18.42 -14.09 -9.62
C GLU A 144 -19.50 -15.20 -9.48
N CYS A 145 -19.56 -16.15 -10.41
CA CYS A 145 -20.39 -17.34 -10.28
C CYS A 145 -20.00 -18.18 -9.06
N GLY A 146 -18.70 -18.33 -8.78
CA GLY A 146 -18.20 -18.97 -7.56
C GLY A 146 -18.71 -18.28 -6.29
N ARG A 147 -18.64 -16.94 -6.23
CA ARG A 147 -19.19 -16.14 -5.14
C ARG A 147 -20.71 -16.31 -4.97
N LEU A 148 -21.43 -16.30 -6.08
CA LEU A 148 -22.89 -16.45 -6.09
C LEU A 148 -23.35 -17.86 -5.70
N LEU A 149 -22.57 -18.90 -5.99
CA LEU A 149 -22.84 -20.27 -5.53
C LEU A 149 -22.85 -20.34 -4.02
N LEU A 150 -21.87 -19.74 -3.35
CA LEU A 150 -21.79 -19.66 -1.89
C LEU A 150 -22.95 -18.87 -1.28
N LEU A 151 -23.43 -17.83 -1.98
CA LEU A 151 -24.60 -17.05 -1.56
C LEU A 151 -25.90 -17.82 -1.75
N ALA A 152 -26.04 -18.59 -2.84
CA ALA A 152 -27.22 -19.38 -3.16
C ALA A 152 -27.48 -20.54 -2.18
N GLU A 153 -26.41 -21.04 -1.53
CA GLU A 153 -26.47 -22.13 -0.54
C GLU A 153 -26.79 -21.65 0.89
N ARG A 154 -26.79 -20.35 1.16
CA ARG A 154 -27.16 -19.83 2.48
C ARG A 154 -28.63 -20.01 2.77
N ALA A 155 -28.95 -20.79 3.79
CA ALA A 155 -30.29 -20.88 4.35
C ALA A 155 -30.70 -19.50 4.91
N PRO A 156 -32.01 -19.10 4.87
CA PRO A 156 -32.43 -17.81 5.43
C PRO A 156 -32.12 -17.78 6.93
N ALA A 157 -31.34 -16.80 7.37
CA ALA A 157 -30.98 -16.58 8.77
C ALA A 157 -32.25 -16.23 9.57
N PRO A 158 -32.45 -16.78 10.80
CA PRO A 158 -33.52 -16.34 11.68
C PRO A 158 -33.23 -14.89 12.15
N ALA A 159 -34.29 -14.10 12.26
CA ALA A 159 -34.21 -12.70 12.66
C ALA A 159 -33.50 -12.54 14.03
N PRO A 160 -32.62 -11.54 14.21
CA PRO A 160 -31.89 -11.37 15.46
C PRO A 160 -32.81 -10.94 16.60
N SER A 161 -32.81 -11.74 17.66
CA SER A 161 -33.38 -11.38 18.96
C SER A 161 -32.51 -10.32 19.64
N ALA A 162 -33.13 -9.21 20.05
CA ALA A 162 -32.51 -8.13 20.78
C ALA A 162 -32.24 -8.50 22.24
N ALA A 163 -31.14 -9.19 22.51
CA ALA A 163 -30.62 -9.34 23.88
C ALA A 163 -29.21 -9.92 23.84
N ALA A 164 -28.19 -9.10 23.63
CA ALA A 164 -26.81 -9.29 24.11
C ALA A 164 -25.93 -8.11 23.65
N ALA A 165 -26.12 -6.96 24.25
CA ALA A 165 -25.18 -5.87 24.17
C ALA A 165 -24.89 -5.35 25.57
N ALA A 166 -24.06 -6.04 26.30
CA ALA A 166 -23.36 -5.52 27.48
C ALA A 166 -22.27 -6.50 27.90
N SER A 167 -21.07 -6.35 27.42
CA SER A 167 -19.85 -6.70 28.18
C SER A 167 -18.63 -6.03 27.57
N ALA A 168 -18.15 -5.06 28.30
CA ALA A 168 -16.78 -4.54 28.47
C ALA A 168 -15.74 -4.72 27.34
N ALA A 169 -15.49 -3.62 26.64
CA ALA A 169 -14.23 -3.38 25.93
C ALA A 169 -13.15 -2.94 26.95
N PRO A 170 -11.89 -3.37 26.81
CA PRO A 170 -10.78 -2.77 27.56
C PRO A 170 -10.50 -1.37 27.04
N ALA A 171 -10.14 -0.46 27.97
CA ALA A 171 -9.89 0.94 27.68
C ALA A 171 -8.80 1.13 26.61
N ALA A 172 -9.16 1.82 25.56
CA ALA A 172 -8.22 2.37 24.58
C ALA A 172 -7.28 3.39 25.27
N PRO A 173 -6.02 3.52 24.80
CA PRO A 173 -5.14 4.60 25.23
C PRO A 173 -5.80 5.96 24.91
N PRO A 174 -5.49 7.01 25.67
CA PRO A 174 -6.13 8.30 25.48
C PRO A 174 -5.84 8.80 24.06
N ALA A 175 -6.92 8.98 23.30
CA ALA A 175 -6.84 9.61 21.98
C ALA A 175 -6.19 10.99 22.11
N PRO A 176 -5.37 11.42 21.12
CA PRO A 176 -4.89 12.78 21.06
C PRO A 176 -6.08 13.73 21.13
N ILE A 177 -5.94 14.80 21.89
CA ILE A 177 -7.01 15.77 22.17
C ILE A 177 -7.56 16.27 20.84
N ALA A 178 -8.63 15.66 20.36
CA ALA A 178 -9.34 16.11 19.19
C ALA A 178 -9.92 17.49 19.54
N HIS A 179 -9.43 18.54 18.93
CA HIS A 179 -10.02 19.87 19.01
C HIS A 179 -11.49 19.74 18.60
N ARG A 180 -12.40 19.99 19.56
CA ARG A 180 -13.84 19.94 19.31
C ARG A 180 -14.18 20.90 18.18
N LEU A 181 -14.75 20.39 17.08
CA LEU A 181 -15.17 21.19 15.94
C LEU A 181 -16.45 21.96 16.30
N ILE A 182 -16.29 23.24 16.62
CA ILE A 182 -17.38 24.08 17.05
C ILE A 182 -18.37 24.31 15.93
N GLY A 183 -19.66 24.05 16.20
CA GLY A 183 -20.77 24.29 15.27
C GLY A 183 -20.76 23.42 14.01
N ARG A 184 -20.09 22.24 14.05
CA ARG A 184 -19.98 21.34 12.90
C ARG A 184 -20.70 20.01 13.07
N ASP A 185 -21.38 19.78 14.19
CA ASP A 185 -22.06 18.50 14.49
C ASP A 185 -23.07 18.11 13.40
N ALA A 186 -23.87 19.07 12.93
CA ALA A 186 -24.85 18.85 11.85
C ALA A 186 -24.15 18.51 10.50
N VAL A 187 -23.04 19.18 10.21
CA VAL A 187 -22.27 18.91 8.97
C VAL A 187 -21.62 17.54 9.03
N LEU A 188 -21.05 17.15 10.16
CA LEU A 188 -20.48 15.80 10.37
C LEU A 188 -21.57 14.72 10.22
N THR A 189 -22.74 14.91 10.80
CA THR A 189 -23.88 14.01 10.65
C THR A 189 -24.28 13.87 9.17
N GLU A 190 -24.32 14.98 8.43
CA GLU A 190 -24.67 15.00 7.02
C GLU A 190 -23.59 14.32 6.15
N ILE A 191 -22.29 14.49 6.49
CA ILE A 191 -21.21 13.77 5.82
C ILE A 191 -21.38 12.27 5.99
N HIS A 192 -21.56 11.78 7.23
CA HIS A 192 -21.75 10.35 7.49
C HIS A 192 -22.99 9.79 6.78
N ARG A 193 -24.10 10.54 6.78
CA ARG A 193 -25.32 10.15 6.08
C ARG A 193 -25.10 10.00 4.57
N ARG A 194 -24.36 10.94 3.96
CA ARG A 194 -24.06 10.88 2.52
C ARG A 194 -23.08 9.78 2.18
N LEU A 195 -22.02 9.60 2.97
CA LEU A 195 -21.05 8.52 2.75
C LEU A 195 -21.66 7.12 2.82
N ALA A 196 -22.78 6.96 3.54
CA ALA A 196 -23.54 5.71 3.55
C ALA A 196 -24.29 5.41 2.24
N GLY A 197 -24.46 6.42 1.37
CA GLY A 197 -25.25 6.30 0.12
C GLY A 197 -24.51 6.74 -1.15
N THR A 198 -23.24 7.15 -1.04
CA THR A 198 -22.42 7.57 -2.20
C THR A 198 -20.98 7.11 -2.05
N ARG A 199 -20.35 6.87 -3.19
CA ARG A 199 -18.94 6.45 -3.24
C ARG A 199 -17.95 7.60 -3.46
N LEU A 200 -18.43 8.79 -3.82
CA LEU A 200 -17.60 9.99 -3.95
C LEU A 200 -18.33 11.18 -3.37
N LEU A 201 -17.77 11.71 -2.29
CA LEU A 201 -18.26 12.93 -1.65
C LEU A 201 -17.13 13.98 -1.65
N THR A 202 -17.38 15.13 -2.27
CA THR A 202 -16.44 16.25 -2.27
C THR A 202 -16.92 17.37 -1.35
N LEU A 203 -16.14 17.69 -0.34
CA LEU A 203 -16.34 18.86 0.51
C LEU A 203 -15.81 20.08 -0.24
N THR A 204 -16.69 20.96 -0.67
CA THR A 204 -16.32 22.17 -1.41
C THR A 204 -16.48 23.43 -0.55
N GLY A 205 -15.65 24.42 -0.77
CA GLY A 205 -15.78 25.71 -0.06
C GLY A 205 -14.48 26.53 -0.06
N ALA A 206 -14.57 27.74 0.44
CA ALA A 206 -13.44 28.66 0.52
C ALA A 206 -12.27 28.11 1.35
N GLY A 207 -11.06 28.60 1.08
CA GLY A 207 -9.92 28.37 1.94
C GLY A 207 -10.21 28.77 3.39
N GLY A 208 -9.73 28.00 4.36
CA GLY A 208 -9.96 28.31 5.78
C GLY A 208 -11.39 28.02 6.30
N SER A 209 -12.29 27.41 5.52
CA SER A 209 -13.65 27.05 5.95
C SER A 209 -13.72 25.80 6.85
N GLY A 210 -12.60 25.10 7.04
CA GLY A 210 -12.51 23.91 7.89
C GLY A 210 -12.78 22.59 7.18
N LYS A 211 -12.66 22.50 5.85
CA LYS A 211 -12.83 21.26 5.07
C LYS A 211 -11.91 20.14 5.53
N THR A 212 -10.61 20.41 5.61
CA THR A 212 -9.59 19.47 6.11
C THR A 212 -9.89 18.96 7.52
N SER A 213 -10.28 19.88 8.43
CA SER A 213 -10.63 19.50 9.81
C SER A 213 -11.84 18.56 9.86
N LEU A 214 -12.86 18.82 9.02
CA LEU A 214 -14.02 17.92 8.88
C LEU A 214 -13.62 16.57 8.30
N ALA A 215 -12.84 16.53 7.24
CA ALA A 215 -12.40 15.30 6.60
C ALA A 215 -11.56 14.44 7.56
N ARG A 216 -10.64 15.04 8.32
CA ARG A 216 -9.85 14.35 9.35
C ARG A 216 -10.73 13.83 10.49
N ALA A 217 -11.71 14.60 10.95
CA ALA A 217 -12.65 14.13 11.98
C ALA A 217 -13.47 12.91 11.52
N VAL A 218 -13.90 12.90 10.25
CA VAL A 218 -14.60 11.77 9.64
C VAL A 218 -13.66 10.57 9.51
N ALA A 219 -12.41 10.78 9.10
CA ALA A 219 -11.40 9.72 8.98
C ALA A 219 -11.17 9.02 10.34
N VAL A 220 -10.96 9.79 11.40
CA VAL A 220 -10.79 9.25 12.76
C VAL A 220 -12.02 8.44 13.21
N ALA A 221 -13.23 8.89 12.88
CA ALA A 221 -14.47 8.19 13.26
C ALA A 221 -14.72 6.90 12.45
N HIS A 222 -14.15 6.78 11.24
CA HIS A 222 -14.42 5.68 10.32
C HIS A 222 -13.60 4.40 10.63
N GLY A 223 -12.47 4.50 11.32
CA GLY A 223 -11.64 3.36 11.75
C GLY A 223 -10.82 2.67 10.65
N THR A 224 -11.24 2.75 9.37
CA THR A 224 -10.54 2.18 8.20
C THR A 224 -10.33 3.26 7.13
N ALA A 225 -9.94 4.45 7.56
CA ALA A 225 -9.71 5.58 6.65
C ALA A 225 -8.21 5.77 6.38
N HIS A 226 -7.90 6.07 5.11
CA HIS A 226 -6.57 6.49 4.68
C HIS A 226 -6.64 7.94 4.20
N VAL A 227 -5.72 8.76 4.67
CA VAL A 227 -5.68 10.19 4.34
C VAL A 227 -4.46 10.49 3.49
N ALA A 228 -4.68 10.95 2.26
CA ALA A 228 -3.65 11.45 1.38
C ALA A 228 -3.69 12.98 1.35
N GLU A 229 -2.62 13.63 1.81
CA GLU A 229 -2.48 15.08 1.83
C GLU A 229 -1.84 15.54 0.49
N LEU A 230 -2.64 16.07 -0.42
CA LEU A 230 -2.20 16.41 -1.77
C LEU A 230 -1.56 17.81 -1.85
N ALA A 231 -1.61 18.62 -0.80
CA ALA A 231 -1.05 19.96 -0.79
C ALA A 231 0.42 20.06 -1.26
N PRO A 232 1.36 19.20 -0.84
CA PRO A 232 2.74 19.26 -1.29
C PRO A 232 3.00 18.50 -2.60
N VAL A 233 1.98 17.92 -3.25
CA VAL A 233 2.13 16.92 -4.31
C VAL A 233 1.97 17.55 -5.69
N THR A 234 2.83 17.17 -6.64
CA THR A 234 2.65 17.55 -8.05
C THR A 234 1.64 16.64 -8.75
N ALA A 235 1.05 17.10 -9.86
CA ALA A 235 0.06 16.33 -10.60
C ALA A 235 0.55 14.93 -11.03
N GLN A 236 1.85 14.78 -11.31
CA GLN A 236 2.47 13.50 -11.69
C GLN A 236 2.69 12.55 -10.52
N ALA A 237 2.67 13.06 -9.29
CA ALA A 237 2.95 12.28 -8.08
C ALA A 237 1.69 11.93 -7.27
N VAL A 238 0.49 12.31 -7.72
CA VAL A 238 -0.77 12.08 -7.00
C VAL A 238 -1.02 10.59 -6.76
N ASP A 239 -0.86 9.76 -7.78
CA ASP A 239 -1.11 8.32 -7.69
C ASP A 239 -0.14 7.66 -6.69
N ALA A 240 1.13 8.07 -6.71
CA ALA A 240 2.17 7.59 -5.78
C ALA A 240 1.89 8.01 -4.32
N GLU A 241 1.46 9.25 -4.11
CA GLU A 241 1.13 9.76 -2.77
C GLU A 241 -0.06 9.01 -2.16
N VAL A 242 -1.12 8.84 -2.95
CA VAL A 242 -2.30 8.11 -2.50
C VAL A 242 -1.97 6.65 -2.24
N TYR A 243 -1.11 6.04 -3.06
CA TYR A 243 -0.63 4.69 -2.81
C TYR A 243 0.17 4.59 -1.49
N ALA A 244 1.03 5.56 -1.21
CA ALA A 244 1.75 5.64 0.06
C ALA A 244 0.80 5.79 1.26
N ALA A 245 -0.24 6.61 1.13
CA ALA A 245 -1.25 6.82 2.17
C ALA A 245 -2.07 5.56 2.48
N VAL A 246 -2.29 4.70 1.50
CA VAL A 246 -3.03 3.42 1.66
C VAL A 246 -2.16 2.32 2.32
N GLY A 247 -0.91 2.62 2.66
CA GLY A 247 -0.03 1.70 3.37
C GLY A 247 0.88 0.87 2.47
N GLY A 248 1.14 1.31 1.23
CA GLY A 248 2.08 0.69 0.31
C GLY A 248 3.53 0.74 0.80
N ARG A 249 3.87 -0.07 1.81
CA ARG A 249 5.23 -0.21 2.37
C ARG A 249 5.78 -1.60 2.07
N GLU A 250 7.00 -1.69 1.59
CA GLU A 250 7.67 -2.96 1.32
C GLU A 250 9.09 -2.98 1.88
N THR A 251 9.48 -4.09 2.48
CA THR A 251 10.83 -4.35 3.01
C THR A 251 11.69 -5.15 2.02
N VAL A 252 12.96 -4.76 1.85
CA VAL A 252 13.83 -5.10 0.71
C VAL A 252 14.46 -6.49 0.77
N LEU A 253 14.71 -7.04 1.93
CA LEU A 253 15.65 -8.16 2.08
C LEU A 253 15.05 -9.57 2.01
N THR A 254 13.75 -9.70 1.83
CA THR A 254 13.07 -10.99 1.73
C THR A 254 12.28 -11.19 0.43
N ASP A 255 12.21 -10.17 -0.47
CA ASP A 255 11.44 -10.25 -1.70
C ASP A 255 12.27 -10.67 -2.90
N ARG A 256 12.12 -11.90 -3.27
CA ARG A 256 12.86 -12.53 -4.35
C ARG A 256 12.12 -12.71 -5.65
N ALA A 257 10.92 -12.21 -5.80
CA ALA A 257 10.19 -12.51 -7.01
C ALA A 257 9.21 -11.44 -7.45
N ARG A 258 9.68 -10.55 -8.27
CA ARG A 258 8.80 -9.72 -9.09
C ARG A 258 9.31 -9.70 -10.50
N ARG A 259 8.68 -10.50 -11.37
CA ARG A 259 9.05 -10.61 -12.77
C ARG A 259 7.91 -10.32 -13.69
N ASN A 260 8.31 -9.64 -14.77
CA ASN A 260 7.60 -9.43 -16.04
C ASN A 260 6.27 -8.72 -15.98
N SER A 261 6.32 -7.43 -16.18
CA SER A 261 5.59 -6.73 -17.25
C SER A 261 6.07 -5.29 -17.35
N GLU A 262 5.94 -4.71 -18.50
CA GLU A 262 6.20 -3.32 -18.86
C GLU A 262 5.67 -2.34 -17.82
N ALA A 263 6.39 -1.23 -17.61
CA ALA A 263 6.15 -0.12 -16.71
C ALA A 263 4.78 -0.11 -16.00
N TRP A 264 4.69 -0.69 -14.83
CA TRP A 264 3.50 -0.59 -14.00
C TRP A 264 3.42 0.83 -13.44
N ASP A 265 2.37 1.51 -13.84
CA ASP A 265 1.98 2.83 -13.36
C ASP A 265 1.58 2.73 -11.87
N ASP A 266 1.94 3.73 -11.06
CA ASP A 266 1.55 3.82 -9.63
C ASP A 266 0.03 3.71 -9.44
N SER A 267 -0.76 4.09 -10.45
CA SER A 267 -2.20 3.88 -10.51
C SER A 267 -2.58 2.40 -10.38
N ALA A 268 -1.93 1.50 -11.12
CA ALA A 268 -2.27 0.08 -11.10
C ALA A 268 -1.98 -0.55 -9.73
N ARG A 269 -0.89 -0.14 -9.09
CA ARG A 269 -0.53 -0.59 -7.74
C ARG A 269 -1.51 -0.11 -6.67
N LEU A 270 -1.94 1.15 -6.78
CA LEU A 270 -2.96 1.69 -5.89
C LEU A 270 -4.28 0.93 -6.01
N LEU A 271 -4.70 0.63 -7.24
CA LEU A 271 -5.93 -0.11 -7.48
C LEU A 271 -5.86 -1.52 -6.91
N ASP A 272 -4.72 -2.19 -7.05
CA ASP A 272 -4.46 -3.50 -6.47
C ASP A 272 -4.45 -3.45 -4.93
N ALA A 273 -3.80 -2.45 -4.33
CA ALA A 273 -3.76 -2.26 -2.88
C ALA A 273 -5.14 -1.96 -2.27
N LEU A 274 -5.98 -1.21 -2.96
CA LEU A 274 -7.36 -0.93 -2.55
C LEU A 274 -8.25 -2.15 -2.72
N GLY A 275 -8.11 -2.87 -3.81
CA GLY A 275 -8.84 -4.10 -4.10
C GLY A 275 -10.35 -4.01 -3.84
N ASP A 276 -10.92 -5.06 -3.27
CA ASP A 276 -12.35 -5.13 -2.89
C ASP A 276 -12.58 -4.85 -1.38
N ARG A 277 -11.72 -4.04 -0.76
CA ARG A 277 -11.84 -3.70 0.67
C ARG A 277 -12.77 -2.53 0.90
N PRO A 278 -13.57 -2.53 1.97
CA PRO A 278 -14.33 -1.36 2.40
C PRO A 278 -13.36 -0.33 3.01
N VAL A 279 -12.90 0.62 2.21
CA VAL A 279 -11.94 1.66 2.59
C VAL A 279 -12.56 3.02 2.39
N LEU A 280 -12.37 3.92 3.36
CA LEU A 280 -12.57 5.35 3.17
C LEU A 280 -11.24 5.99 2.77
N LEU A 281 -11.14 6.43 1.52
CA LEU A 281 -10.00 7.17 1.02
C LEU A 281 -10.29 8.68 1.12
N VAL A 282 -9.48 9.40 1.89
CA VAL A 282 -9.58 10.85 2.01
C VAL A 282 -8.51 11.49 1.12
N LEU A 283 -8.94 12.30 0.14
CA LEU A 283 -8.08 13.12 -0.71
C LEU A 283 -8.17 14.56 -0.22
N ASP A 284 -7.17 15.02 0.53
CA ASP A 284 -7.19 16.37 1.11
C ASP A 284 -6.43 17.36 0.23
N ASN A 285 -7.04 18.53 0.04
CA ASN A 285 -6.49 19.67 -0.70
C ASN A 285 -6.23 19.41 -2.21
N CYS A 286 -7.29 18.98 -2.93
CA CYS A 286 -7.19 18.61 -4.35
C CYS A 286 -7.05 19.80 -5.33
N GLU A 287 -7.26 21.05 -4.89
CA GLU A 287 -7.47 22.21 -5.77
C GLU A 287 -6.32 22.51 -6.73
N HIS A 288 -5.06 22.26 -6.37
CA HIS A 288 -3.91 22.54 -7.24
C HIS A 288 -3.51 21.36 -8.14
N VAL A 289 -4.06 20.16 -7.89
CA VAL A 289 -3.86 18.95 -8.69
C VAL A 289 -5.19 18.35 -9.16
N ILE A 290 -6.19 19.19 -9.39
CA ILE A 290 -7.59 18.76 -9.52
C ILE A 290 -7.80 17.76 -10.65
N ASP A 291 -7.18 17.95 -11.82
CA ASP A 291 -7.30 17.04 -12.94
C ASP A 291 -6.69 15.66 -12.64
N ALA A 292 -5.55 15.63 -11.94
CA ALA A 292 -4.91 14.40 -11.54
C ALA A 292 -5.72 13.67 -10.46
N ALA A 293 -6.20 14.40 -9.44
CA ALA A 293 -7.05 13.87 -8.39
C ALA A 293 -8.40 13.34 -8.96
N ALA A 294 -9.00 14.06 -9.91
CA ALA A 294 -10.20 13.62 -10.60
C ALA A 294 -9.96 12.35 -11.43
N GLY A 295 -8.85 12.30 -12.18
CA GLY A 295 -8.45 11.13 -12.97
C GLY A 295 -8.23 9.91 -12.07
N LEU A 296 -7.55 10.08 -10.93
CA LEU A 296 -7.36 9.03 -9.95
C LEU A 296 -8.67 8.56 -9.33
N ALA A 297 -9.51 9.50 -8.86
CA ALA A 297 -10.82 9.18 -8.29
C ALA A 297 -11.69 8.39 -9.26
N ALA A 298 -11.70 8.75 -10.55
CA ALA A 298 -12.43 8.01 -11.58
C ALA A 298 -11.91 6.58 -11.76
N LYS A 299 -10.58 6.38 -11.78
CA LYS A 299 -9.95 5.05 -11.87
C LYS A 299 -10.30 4.17 -10.65
N VAL A 300 -10.16 4.73 -9.44
CA VAL A 300 -10.46 4.02 -8.19
C VAL A 300 -11.94 3.63 -8.12
N LEU A 301 -12.84 4.52 -8.46
CA LEU A 301 -14.27 4.23 -8.45
C LEU A 301 -14.69 3.19 -9.49
N ALA A 302 -13.99 3.11 -10.61
CA ALA A 302 -14.24 2.11 -11.65
C ALA A 302 -13.71 0.73 -11.27
N ALA A 303 -12.53 0.66 -10.64
CA ALA A 303 -11.84 -0.60 -10.37
C ALA A 303 -12.12 -1.18 -8.97
N CYS A 304 -12.42 -0.33 -7.97
CA CYS A 304 -12.55 -0.73 -6.57
C CYS A 304 -13.99 -0.49 -6.06
N PRO A 305 -14.91 -1.46 -6.18
CA PRO A 305 -16.34 -1.25 -5.94
C PRO A 305 -16.70 -0.91 -4.48
N ARG A 306 -15.86 -1.27 -3.51
CA ARG A 306 -16.11 -1.06 -2.08
C ARG A 306 -15.38 0.15 -1.49
N VAL A 307 -14.59 0.86 -2.28
CA VAL A 307 -13.90 2.08 -1.86
C VAL A 307 -14.86 3.27 -1.92
N THR A 308 -14.86 4.05 -0.86
CA THR A 308 -15.55 5.34 -0.79
C THR A 308 -14.50 6.45 -0.72
N ILE A 309 -14.70 7.53 -1.47
CA ILE A 309 -13.76 8.66 -1.53
C ILE A 309 -14.42 9.87 -0.87
N LEU A 310 -13.69 10.50 0.05
CA LEU A 310 -14.00 11.81 0.61
C LEU A 310 -12.91 12.79 0.15
N ALA A 311 -13.25 13.70 -0.74
CA ALA A 311 -12.33 14.72 -1.23
C ALA A 311 -12.57 16.07 -0.57
N THR A 312 -11.51 16.85 -0.38
CA THR A 312 -11.62 18.28 -0.06
C THR A 312 -11.03 19.13 -1.17
N SER A 313 -11.75 20.15 -1.60
CA SER A 313 -11.29 21.03 -2.68
C SER A 313 -12.02 22.39 -2.60
N ARG A 314 -11.48 23.41 -3.27
CA ARG A 314 -12.18 24.70 -3.49
C ARG A 314 -13.27 24.58 -4.56
N GLU A 315 -13.08 23.68 -5.51
CA GLU A 315 -14.00 23.41 -6.62
C GLU A 315 -14.29 21.90 -6.73
N PRO A 316 -15.35 21.49 -7.41
CA PRO A 316 -15.67 20.10 -7.61
C PRO A 316 -14.60 19.37 -8.43
N LEU A 317 -14.41 18.06 -8.19
CA LEU A 317 -13.55 17.22 -9.01
C LEU A 317 -14.09 16.98 -10.43
N GLY A 318 -15.43 17.12 -10.63
CA GLY A 318 -16.06 16.91 -11.92
C GLY A 318 -16.18 15.46 -12.39
N VAL A 319 -16.04 14.51 -11.46
CA VAL A 319 -16.12 13.06 -11.73
C VAL A 319 -17.58 12.60 -11.78
N PRO A 320 -17.99 11.76 -12.72
CA PRO A 320 -19.34 11.17 -12.73
C PRO A 320 -19.66 10.47 -11.42
N GLY A 321 -20.87 10.73 -10.87
CA GLY A 321 -21.29 10.21 -9.58
C GLY A 321 -20.78 11.01 -8.37
N GLU A 322 -20.10 12.12 -8.57
CA GLU A 322 -19.67 13.01 -7.51
C GLU A 322 -20.85 13.64 -6.79
N HIS A 323 -20.95 13.42 -5.50
CA HIS A 323 -21.82 14.19 -4.61
C HIS A 323 -21.03 15.35 -4.00
N ARG A 324 -21.67 16.52 -3.93
CA ARG A 324 -21.01 17.73 -3.44
C ARG A 324 -21.66 18.16 -2.15
N LEU A 325 -20.85 18.50 -1.16
CA LEU A 325 -21.31 19.10 0.08
C LEU A 325 -20.56 20.43 0.28
N PRO A 326 -21.23 21.56 0.05
CA PRO A 326 -20.61 22.85 0.30
C PRO A 326 -20.45 23.05 1.81
N VAL A 327 -19.22 23.28 2.25
CA VAL A 327 -18.90 23.64 3.63
C VAL A 327 -19.08 25.13 3.80
N SER A 328 -20.25 25.50 4.35
CA SER A 328 -20.56 26.89 4.65
C SER A 328 -19.69 27.42 5.79
N PRO A 329 -19.42 28.73 5.87
CA PRO A 329 -18.85 29.34 7.05
C PRO A 329 -19.68 29.06 8.31
N LEU A 330 -19.14 29.42 9.48
CA LEU A 330 -19.89 29.36 10.73
C LEU A 330 -21.01 30.40 10.76
N GLU A 331 -22.08 30.10 11.47
CA GLU A 331 -23.18 31.03 11.62
C GLU A 331 -22.77 32.31 12.37
N VAL A 332 -23.08 33.45 11.79
CA VAL A 332 -22.77 34.77 12.36
C VAL A 332 -24.00 35.41 12.98
N PRO A 333 -23.87 36.21 14.08
CA PRO A 333 -24.97 36.92 14.67
C PRO A 333 -25.53 37.99 13.68
N PRO A 334 -26.83 38.02 13.37
CA PRO A 334 -27.42 39.12 12.59
C PRO A 334 -27.23 40.47 13.27
N PRO A 335 -27.27 41.58 12.50
CA PRO A 335 -27.32 42.91 13.09
C PRO A 335 -28.51 43.05 14.06
N GLY A 336 -28.24 43.59 15.27
CA GLY A 336 -29.27 43.76 16.28
C GLY A 336 -29.57 42.53 17.13
N SER A 337 -28.77 41.48 17.06
CA SER A 337 -28.88 40.32 17.96
C SER A 337 -28.68 40.77 19.42
N GLY A 338 -29.60 40.39 20.31
CA GLY A 338 -29.48 40.67 21.76
C GLY A 338 -28.31 39.89 22.38
N GLU A 339 -27.68 40.48 23.40
CA GLU A 339 -26.50 39.93 24.08
C GLU A 339 -26.68 38.47 24.53
N GLU A 340 -27.86 38.11 25.01
CA GLU A 340 -28.23 36.78 25.48
C GLU A 340 -28.15 35.69 24.39
N ARG A 341 -28.27 36.06 23.09
CA ARG A 341 -28.25 35.15 21.97
C ARG A 341 -26.89 35.05 21.26
N LEU A 342 -25.95 35.94 21.57
CA LEU A 342 -24.67 36.00 20.88
C LEU A 342 -23.92 34.66 20.99
N THR A 343 -23.96 34.00 22.13
CA THR A 343 -23.27 32.72 22.35
C THR A 343 -23.93 31.51 21.68
N SER A 344 -25.14 31.66 21.09
CA SER A 344 -25.78 30.60 20.32
C SER A 344 -25.18 30.44 18.92
N TYR A 345 -24.52 31.47 18.39
CA TYR A 345 -23.92 31.44 17.05
C TYR A 345 -22.56 30.81 17.05
N SER A 346 -22.30 29.87 16.11
CA SER A 346 -21.07 29.08 16.07
C SER A 346 -19.82 29.94 15.83
N ALA A 347 -19.90 30.99 15.03
CA ALA A 347 -18.81 31.95 14.84
C ALA A 347 -18.41 32.65 16.14
N MET A 348 -19.39 33.04 16.96
CA MET A 348 -19.18 33.66 18.28
C MET A 348 -18.55 32.64 19.26
N GLN A 349 -19.03 31.41 19.26
CA GLN A 349 -18.47 30.34 20.11
C GLN A 349 -17.01 30.13 19.82
N LEU A 350 -16.61 30.01 18.54
CA LEU A 350 -15.21 29.85 18.13
C LEU A 350 -14.38 31.07 18.53
N LEU A 351 -14.85 32.28 18.19
CA LEU A 351 -14.14 33.52 18.48
C LEU A 351 -13.92 33.70 19.98
N LEU A 352 -14.96 33.40 20.82
CA LEU A 352 -14.85 33.46 22.28
C LEU A 352 -13.93 32.38 22.85
N GLU A 353 -14.00 31.16 22.37
CA GLU A 353 -13.11 30.07 22.85
C GLU A 353 -11.64 30.41 22.59
N ARG A 354 -11.30 30.75 21.34
CA ARG A 354 -9.95 31.17 20.97
C ARG A 354 -9.51 32.48 21.63
N GLY A 355 -10.43 33.43 21.72
CA GLY A 355 -10.17 34.70 22.37
C GLY A 355 -9.93 34.59 23.90
N ARG A 356 -10.65 33.72 24.60
CA ARG A 356 -10.43 33.42 26.02
C ARG A 356 -9.12 32.70 26.31
N ALA A 357 -8.61 31.94 25.36
CA ALA A 357 -7.31 31.31 25.48
C ALA A 357 -6.18 32.33 25.61
N VAL A 358 -6.32 33.49 24.95
CA VAL A 358 -5.30 34.58 25.00
C VAL A 358 -5.71 35.71 25.95
N ARG A 359 -7.02 35.91 26.22
CA ARG A 359 -7.58 36.92 27.13
C ARG A 359 -8.68 36.30 28.00
N PRO A 360 -8.35 35.70 29.15
CA PRO A 360 -9.31 34.92 29.95
C PRO A 360 -10.56 35.66 30.38
N GLY A 361 -10.53 36.98 30.54
CA GLY A 361 -11.67 37.83 30.93
C GLY A 361 -12.61 38.24 29.80
N LEU A 362 -12.43 37.72 28.57
CA LEU A 362 -13.24 38.09 27.41
C LEU A 362 -14.68 37.59 27.58
N GLY A 363 -15.65 38.52 27.50
CA GLY A 363 -17.08 38.25 27.64
C GLY A 363 -17.89 38.80 26.48
N THR A 364 -19.22 38.57 26.54
CA THR A 364 -20.16 39.06 25.54
C THR A 364 -21.00 40.26 26.01
N ALA A 365 -20.70 40.78 27.20
CA ALA A 365 -21.47 41.91 27.78
C ALA A 365 -20.97 43.25 27.22
N GLY A 366 -21.90 44.16 26.96
CA GLY A 366 -21.63 45.55 26.58
C GLY A 366 -20.94 45.71 25.21
N GLU A 367 -19.95 46.63 25.19
CA GLU A 367 -19.25 47.00 23.95
C GLU A 367 -18.42 45.83 23.34
N ASP A 368 -17.85 44.99 24.19
CA ASP A 368 -17.07 43.82 23.73
C ASP A 368 -17.98 42.84 22.97
N GLY A 369 -19.18 42.55 23.46
CA GLY A 369 -20.12 41.64 22.77
C GLY A 369 -20.54 42.17 21.40
N THR A 370 -20.82 43.45 21.31
CA THR A 370 -21.19 44.14 20.07
C THR A 370 -20.01 44.11 19.07
N ALA A 371 -18.81 44.37 19.52
CA ALA A 371 -17.60 44.32 18.69
C ALA A 371 -17.26 42.92 18.20
N LEU A 372 -17.39 41.89 19.04
CA LEU A 372 -17.20 40.50 18.67
C LEU A 372 -18.18 40.03 17.60
N ALA A 373 -19.49 40.43 17.76
CA ALA A 373 -20.49 40.13 16.76
C ALA A 373 -20.21 40.84 15.42
N GLU A 374 -19.69 42.05 15.47
CA GLU A 374 -19.24 42.78 14.29
C GLU A 374 -18.05 42.12 13.62
N ILE A 375 -17.04 41.66 14.35
CA ILE A 375 -15.89 40.89 13.85
C ILE A 375 -16.39 39.62 13.16
N CYS A 376 -17.30 38.86 13.78
CA CYS A 376 -17.84 37.64 13.18
C CYS A 376 -18.50 37.90 11.82
N ARG A 377 -19.28 38.95 11.69
CA ARG A 377 -19.94 39.36 10.44
C ARG A 377 -18.96 39.81 9.38
N ARG A 378 -17.97 40.63 9.74
CA ARG A 378 -16.97 41.16 8.81
C ARG A 378 -16.03 40.08 8.28
N LEU A 379 -15.82 39.02 9.06
CA LEU A 379 -15.02 37.87 8.69
C LEU A 379 -15.87 36.73 8.11
N ASP A 380 -17.13 37.01 7.75
CA ASP A 380 -18.07 36.06 7.12
C ASP A 380 -18.17 34.70 7.84
N GLY A 381 -17.85 34.64 9.14
CA GLY A 381 -17.81 33.39 9.89
C GLY A 381 -16.78 32.39 9.42
N ILE A 382 -15.73 32.79 8.70
CA ILE A 382 -14.67 31.93 8.24
C ILE A 382 -13.79 31.51 9.42
N PRO A 383 -13.69 30.21 9.79
CA PRO A 383 -12.98 29.76 10.99
C PRO A 383 -11.55 30.30 11.11
N LEU A 384 -10.74 30.13 10.07
CA LEU A 384 -9.36 30.62 10.07
C LEU A 384 -9.27 32.12 10.29
N ALA A 385 -10.14 32.89 9.68
CA ALA A 385 -10.17 34.36 9.84
C ALA A 385 -10.53 34.75 11.27
N LEU A 386 -11.48 34.05 11.90
CA LEU A 386 -11.85 34.23 13.29
C LEU A 386 -10.72 33.89 14.26
N GLU A 387 -9.98 32.79 14.03
CA GLU A 387 -8.82 32.40 14.84
C GLU A 387 -7.68 33.43 14.75
N LEU A 388 -7.40 33.93 13.54
CA LEU A 388 -6.42 34.99 13.34
C LEU A 388 -6.81 36.31 14.03
N ALA A 389 -8.11 36.65 14.02
CA ALA A 389 -8.63 37.82 14.75
C ALA A 389 -8.59 37.62 16.28
N ALA A 390 -8.94 36.42 16.77
CA ALA A 390 -8.90 36.08 18.18
C ALA A 390 -7.48 36.22 18.76
N ALA A 391 -6.44 35.77 18.01
CA ALA A 391 -5.06 35.93 18.45
C ALA A 391 -4.64 37.39 18.69
N ARG A 392 -5.32 38.36 18.09
CA ARG A 392 -5.06 39.80 18.29
C ARG A 392 -5.57 40.34 19.59
N PHE A 393 -6.50 39.63 20.27
CA PHE A 393 -7.01 40.07 21.58
C PHE A 393 -5.97 40.07 22.70
N ASN A 394 -4.81 39.49 22.44
CA ASN A 394 -3.63 39.62 23.30
C ASN A 394 -3.11 41.08 23.39
N VAL A 395 -3.26 41.84 22.31
CA VAL A 395 -2.70 43.20 22.18
C VAL A 395 -3.76 44.25 21.98
N LEU A 396 -4.91 43.94 21.40
CA LEU A 396 -5.98 44.87 21.03
C LEU A 396 -7.30 44.48 21.71
N THR A 397 -8.13 45.48 21.98
CA THR A 397 -9.52 45.20 22.40
C THR A 397 -10.38 44.72 21.21
N PRO A 398 -11.48 43.97 21.43
CA PRO A 398 -12.39 43.60 20.36
C PRO A 398 -12.84 44.78 19.49
N ARG A 399 -13.12 45.92 20.07
CA ARG A 399 -13.49 47.16 19.36
C ARG A 399 -12.35 47.62 18.44
N GLN A 400 -11.12 47.67 18.93
CA GLN A 400 -9.97 48.08 18.14
C GLN A 400 -9.68 47.10 16.96
N VAL A 401 -9.98 45.82 17.14
CA VAL A 401 -9.87 44.83 16.03
C VAL A 401 -10.97 45.11 14.99
N ALA A 402 -12.22 45.28 15.42
CA ALA A 402 -13.32 45.60 14.54
C ALA A 402 -13.06 46.86 13.70
N ASP A 403 -12.61 47.96 14.31
CA ASP A 403 -12.30 49.20 13.60
C ASP A 403 -11.23 49.06 12.55
N ARG A 404 -10.15 48.30 12.84
CA ARG A 404 -9.04 48.04 11.89
C ARG A 404 -9.47 47.16 10.73
N LEU A 405 -10.38 46.23 10.94
CA LEU A 405 -10.96 45.42 9.85
C LEU A 405 -11.74 46.29 8.86
N ASP A 406 -12.46 47.30 9.35
CA ASP A 406 -13.26 48.22 8.50
C ASP A 406 -12.40 49.02 7.54
N ASP A 407 -11.31 49.59 8.03
CA ASP A 407 -10.41 50.41 7.21
C ASP A 407 -9.78 49.65 6.06
N ARG A 408 -9.45 48.35 6.26
CA ARG A 408 -8.82 47.51 5.22
C ARG A 408 -9.79 47.00 4.18
N PHE A 409 -11.00 46.59 4.56
CA PHE A 409 -12.01 46.18 3.57
C PHE A 409 -12.39 47.32 2.62
N ARG A 410 -12.35 48.59 3.07
CA ARG A 410 -12.54 49.73 2.19
C ARG A 410 -11.42 49.91 1.15
N LEU A 411 -10.17 49.58 1.49
CA LEU A 411 -9.03 49.68 0.56
C LEU A 411 -9.02 48.60 -0.50
N LEU A 412 -9.46 47.36 -0.18
CA LEU A 412 -9.40 46.18 -1.06
C LEU A 412 -10.56 46.10 -2.06
N THR A 413 -11.68 46.73 -1.82
CA THR A 413 -12.82 46.80 -2.78
C THR A 413 -12.48 47.59 -4.04
N THR A 414 -11.36 48.27 -4.08
CA THR A 414 -10.93 49.11 -5.23
C THR A 414 -10.03 48.39 -6.24
N GLY A 415 -9.52 47.17 -5.97
CA GLY A 415 -8.44 46.58 -6.76
C GLY A 415 -8.68 45.29 -7.53
N ALA A 416 -9.64 44.43 -7.18
CA ALA A 416 -9.80 43.14 -7.83
C ALA A 416 -11.26 42.75 -8.13
N ARG A 417 -11.69 43.02 -9.36
CA ARG A 417 -13.07 42.77 -9.83
C ARG A 417 -13.44 41.32 -10.12
N THR A 418 -12.53 40.37 -10.02
CA THR A 418 -12.72 38.98 -10.49
C THR A 418 -12.65 37.90 -9.37
N ALA A 419 -12.23 38.20 -8.15
CA ALA A 419 -12.17 37.23 -7.06
C ALA A 419 -13.49 37.17 -6.26
N LEU A 420 -13.88 35.97 -5.80
CA LEU A 420 -15.07 35.79 -4.97
C LEU A 420 -14.96 36.57 -3.64
N PRO A 421 -16.02 37.21 -3.14
CA PRO A 421 -15.98 38.06 -1.93
C PRO A 421 -15.32 37.39 -0.72
N ARG A 422 -15.55 36.07 -0.50
CA ARG A 422 -14.98 35.29 0.60
C ARG A 422 -13.47 35.04 0.50
N GLN A 423 -12.94 34.92 -0.72
CA GLN A 423 -11.49 34.80 -0.94
C GLN A 423 -10.79 36.16 -0.70
N GLN A 424 -11.44 37.25 -1.03
CA GLN A 424 -10.96 38.61 -0.73
C GLN A 424 -10.89 38.81 0.79
N THR A 425 -11.90 38.36 1.55
CA THR A 425 -11.94 38.43 3.00
C THR A 425 -10.79 37.71 3.67
N LEU A 426 -10.51 36.45 3.28
CA LEU A 426 -9.42 35.69 3.87
C LEU A 426 -8.05 36.27 3.53
N ARG A 427 -7.80 36.64 2.25
CA ARG A 427 -6.56 37.28 1.83
C ARG A 427 -6.34 38.60 2.59
N ALA A 428 -7.39 39.41 2.76
CA ALA A 428 -7.33 40.66 3.54
C ALA A 428 -6.90 40.43 4.99
N VAL A 429 -7.36 39.36 5.63
CA VAL A 429 -7.00 39.02 7.01
C VAL A 429 -5.55 38.51 7.10
N VAL A 430 -5.12 37.71 6.13
CA VAL A 430 -3.73 37.28 6.07
C VAL A 430 -2.80 38.47 5.78
N ASP A 431 -3.15 39.34 4.80
CA ASP A 431 -2.42 40.60 4.53
C ASP A 431 -2.32 41.48 5.78
N TRP A 432 -3.42 41.65 6.49
CA TRP A 432 -3.40 42.40 7.75
C TRP A 432 -2.52 41.75 8.80
N SER A 433 -2.58 40.43 8.94
CA SER A 433 -1.72 39.70 9.85
C SER A 433 -0.25 39.86 9.47
N TRP A 434 0.07 39.79 8.18
CA TRP A 434 1.42 40.00 7.64
C TRP A 434 1.94 41.40 7.91
N ASP A 435 1.13 42.44 7.72
CA ASP A 435 1.58 43.82 7.93
C ASP A 435 1.87 44.16 9.40
N LEU A 436 1.24 43.44 10.33
CA LEU A 436 1.54 43.56 11.76
C LEU A 436 2.82 42.82 12.19
N LEU A 437 3.42 42.06 11.28
CA LEU A 437 4.69 41.40 11.55
C LEU A 437 5.86 42.41 11.42
N SER A 438 6.83 42.27 12.31
CA SER A 438 8.14 42.90 12.15
C SER A 438 8.85 42.31 10.91
N ARG A 439 9.87 43.00 10.43
CA ARG A 439 10.63 42.51 9.28
C ARG A 439 11.26 41.12 9.52
N PRO A 440 11.90 40.81 10.66
CA PRO A 440 12.42 39.45 10.93
C PRO A 440 11.33 38.40 10.96
N GLU A 441 10.13 38.68 11.52
CA GLU A 441 9.01 37.75 11.54
C GLU A 441 8.49 37.45 10.12
N ARG A 442 8.44 38.48 9.24
CA ARG A 442 8.04 38.28 7.82
C ARG A 442 9.07 37.43 7.07
N GLU A 443 10.34 37.67 7.29
CA GLU A 443 11.43 36.93 6.67
C GLU A 443 11.35 35.45 7.10
N LEU A 444 11.20 35.16 8.39
CA LEU A 444 11.09 33.78 8.89
C LEU A 444 9.80 33.11 8.40
N LEU A 445 8.64 33.80 8.42
CA LEU A 445 7.37 33.25 7.94
C LEU A 445 7.45 32.91 6.45
N SER A 446 8.12 33.73 5.62
CA SER A 446 8.37 33.41 4.21
C SER A 446 9.22 32.16 4.04
N VAL A 447 10.27 32.00 4.87
CA VAL A 447 11.11 30.81 4.89
C VAL A 447 10.33 29.57 5.32
N CYS A 448 9.43 29.68 6.31
CA CYS A 448 8.57 28.58 6.74
C CYS A 448 7.71 28.02 5.58
N GLY A 449 7.41 28.84 4.57
CA GLY A 449 6.61 28.43 3.40
C GLY A 449 7.24 27.31 2.55
N VAL A 450 8.57 27.18 2.54
CA VAL A 450 9.25 26.16 1.73
C VAL A 450 9.16 24.75 2.32
N PHE A 451 8.87 24.64 3.62
CA PHE A 451 8.78 23.36 4.29
C PHE A 451 7.44 22.67 3.98
N SER A 452 7.52 21.43 3.54
CA SER A 452 6.38 20.53 3.36
C SER A 452 6.18 19.69 4.62
N GLY A 453 4.95 19.57 5.14
CA GLY A 453 4.69 18.79 6.35
C GLY A 453 5.26 19.42 7.65
N GLY A 454 5.76 20.67 7.60
CA GLY A 454 6.35 21.37 8.74
C GLY A 454 7.85 21.12 8.94
N ALA A 455 8.44 21.76 9.94
CA ALA A 455 9.86 21.76 10.23
C ALA A 455 10.14 21.58 11.73
N ALA A 456 11.26 20.97 12.10
CA ALA A 456 11.80 21.10 13.45
C ALA A 456 12.50 22.45 13.62
N LEU A 457 12.83 22.82 14.84
CA LEU A 457 13.48 24.09 15.11
C LEU A 457 14.84 24.20 14.39
N GLU A 458 15.64 23.14 14.43
CA GLU A 458 16.95 23.05 13.79
C GLU A 458 16.87 23.18 12.26
N ASP A 459 15.77 22.71 11.65
CA ASP A 459 15.54 22.86 10.21
C ASP A 459 15.32 24.33 9.85
N LEU A 460 14.54 25.03 10.68
CA LEU A 460 14.27 26.46 10.52
C LEU A 460 15.54 27.30 10.70
N GLU A 461 16.35 26.98 11.71
CA GLU A 461 17.66 27.63 11.96
C GLU A 461 18.56 27.52 10.73
N ALA A 462 18.75 26.32 10.23
CA ALA A 462 19.63 26.04 9.10
C ALA A 462 19.17 26.74 7.81
N VAL A 463 17.85 26.68 7.49
CA VAL A 463 17.33 27.24 6.24
C VAL A 463 17.14 28.75 6.32
N ALA A 464 16.78 29.30 7.47
CA ALA A 464 16.68 30.73 7.65
C ALA A 464 18.09 31.42 7.74
N GLY A 465 19.11 30.68 8.19
CA GLY A 465 20.45 31.22 8.42
C GLY A 465 20.50 32.16 9.63
N LEU A 466 19.68 31.87 10.65
CA LEU A 466 19.57 32.59 11.90
C LEU A 466 20.08 31.72 13.05
N ASP A 467 20.45 32.32 14.16
CA ASP A 467 20.84 31.55 15.33
C ASP A 467 19.59 30.96 16.06
N ALA A 468 19.82 29.92 16.89
CA ALA A 468 18.76 29.17 17.56
C ALA A 468 17.85 30.03 18.45
N LEU A 469 18.41 31.01 19.15
CA LEU A 469 17.64 31.86 20.06
C LEU A 469 16.74 32.81 19.27
N ASP A 470 17.28 33.40 18.19
CA ASP A 470 16.50 34.27 17.32
C ASP A 470 15.33 33.53 16.65
N VAL A 471 15.59 32.33 16.15
CA VAL A 471 14.52 31.49 15.55
C VAL A 471 13.46 31.11 16.58
N LEU A 472 13.87 30.70 17.78
CA LEU A 472 12.96 30.34 18.86
C LEU A 472 12.05 31.53 19.25
N ASP A 473 12.62 32.72 19.44
CA ASP A 473 11.89 33.93 19.76
C ASP A 473 10.90 34.31 18.64
N LEU A 474 11.32 34.21 17.39
CA LEU A 474 10.49 34.59 16.25
C LEU A 474 9.36 33.57 16.03
N ILE A 475 9.67 32.27 16.17
CA ILE A 475 8.66 31.20 15.99
C ILE A 475 7.60 31.26 17.10
N ASP A 476 8.02 31.51 18.36
CA ASP A 476 7.09 31.71 19.48
C ASP A 476 6.11 32.86 19.20
N ARG A 477 6.61 33.98 18.69
CA ARG A 477 5.78 35.11 18.27
C ARG A 477 4.84 34.76 17.11
N LEU A 478 5.30 33.97 16.11
CA LEU A 478 4.46 33.54 14.99
C LEU A 478 3.40 32.55 15.44
N VAL A 479 3.72 31.65 16.37
CA VAL A 479 2.76 30.72 17.00
C VAL A 479 1.71 31.51 17.82
N SER A 480 2.15 32.46 18.64
CA SER A 480 1.25 33.30 19.43
C SER A 480 0.31 34.16 18.58
N LYS A 481 0.68 34.42 17.31
CA LYS A 481 -0.13 35.12 16.31
C LYS A 481 -0.99 34.17 15.45
N SER A 482 -1.01 32.87 15.77
CA SER A 482 -1.74 31.84 15.03
C SER A 482 -1.37 31.73 13.53
N LEU A 483 -0.16 32.13 13.18
CA LEU A 483 0.38 32.02 11.82
C LEU A 483 1.17 30.73 11.62
N VAL A 484 1.71 30.17 12.70
CA VAL A 484 2.43 28.89 12.75
C VAL A 484 1.73 28.00 13.76
N LEU A 485 1.56 26.73 13.46
CA LEU A 485 1.09 25.70 14.37
C LEU A 485 2.30 24.99 14.97
N ALA A 486 2.29 24.78 16.29
CA ALA A 486 3.28 23.98 16.99
C ALA A 486 2.60 22.67 17.44
N GLU A 487 3.06 21.54 16.92
CA GLU A 487 2.49 20.22 17.18
C GLU A 487 3.61 19.25 17.58
N PRO A 488 3.35 18.28 18.49
CA PRO A 488 4.31 17.19 18.71
C PRO A 488 4.52 16.42 17.40
N ALA A 489 5.77 16.03 17.13
CA ALA A 489 6.04 15.20 15.96
C ALA A 489 5.41 13.82 16.13
N GLU A 490 4.61 13.39 15.17
CA GLU A 490 4.16 12.00 15.10
C GLU A 490 5.36 11.12 14.73
N SER A 491 5.55 10.01 15.46
CA SER A 491 6.63 9.08 15.21
C SER A 491 6.10 7.66 15.12
N SER A 492 6.58 6.92 14.12
CA SER A 492 6.32 5.48 13.98
C SER A 492 7.18 4.63 14.92
N THR A 493 8.18 5.24 15.58
CA THR A 493 9.10 4.60 16.51
C THR A 493 8.78 4.98 17.96
N ALA A 494 9.45 4.34 18.91
CA ALA A 494 9.36 4.67 20.33
C ALA A 494 10.12 5.97 20.72
N ALA A 495 10.79 6.63 19.77
CA ALA A 495 11.56 7.84 20.02
C ALA A 495 10.70 9.11 19.96
N GLU A 496 10.89 10.01 20.92
CA GLU A 496 10.36 11.37 20.84
C GLU A 496 11.20 12.22 19.87
N VAL A 497 10.53 12.89 18.93
CA VAL A 497 11.19 13.73 17.88
C VAL A 497 11.09 15.23 18.21
N GLY A 498 10.40 15.61 19.28
CA GLY A 498 10.22 17.00 19.68
C GLY A 498 9.03 17.68 18.99
N MET A 499 9.07 19.01 18.94
CA MET A 499 8.02 19.84 18.35
C MET A 499 8.26 20.08 16.86
N ARG A 500 7.17 20.15 16.08
CA ARG A 500 7.18 20.57 14.69
C ARG A 500 6.38 21.84 14.50
N TYR A 501 6.86 22.68 13.62
CA TYR A 501 6.27 23.97 13.29
C TYR A 501 5.76 23.94 11.85
N ARG A 502 4.45 24.13 11.71
CA ARG A 502 3.76 23.95 10.44
C ARG A 502 2.91 25.18 10.10
N LEU A 503 2.79 25.50 8.82
CA LEU A 503 1.84 26.47 8.32
C LEU A 503 0.55 25.78 7.89
N LEU A 504 -0.59 26.45 8.10
CA LEU A 504 -1.80 26.13 7.35
C LEU A 504 -1.56 26.40 5.87
N GLU A 505 -2.13 25.57 5.00
CA GLU A 505 -1.83 25.63 3.55
C GLU A 505 -2.07 27.03 2.95
N THR A 506 -3.17 27.68 3.31
CA THR A 506 -3.46 29.05 2.85
C THR A 506 -2.39 30.08 3.29
N ILE A 507 -1.79 29.89 4.46
CA ILE A 507 -0.72 30.75 4.95
C ILE A 507 0.59 30.37 4.25
N ARG A 508 0.81 29.09 3.98
CA ARG A 508 1.98 28.58 3.23
C ARG A 508 2.00 29.13 1.81
N GLU A 509 0.89 29.05 1.07
CA GLU A 509 0.75 29.65 -0.26
C GLU A 509 1.08 31.14 -0.23
N TYR A 510 0.53 31.87 0.74
CA TYR A 510 0.81 33.29 0.90
C TYR A 510 2.28 33.58 1.23
N ALA A 511 2.88 32.80 2.11
CA ALA A 511 4.31 32.93 2.47
C ALA A 511 5.21 32.71 1.26
N LEU A 512 4.91 31.71 0.41
CA LEU A 512 5.62 31.45 -0.85
C LEU A 512 5.47 32.59 -1.86
N GLU A 513 4.25 33.16 -2.01
CA GLU A 513 4.05 34.35 -2.86
C GLU A 513 4.96 35.51 -2.39
N ARG A 514 5.00 35.77 -1.06
CA ARG A 514 5.86 36.82 -0.49
C ARG A 514 7.36 36.52 -0.70
N LEU A 515 7.76 35.23 -0.60
CA LEU A 515 9.14 34.82 -0.85
C LEU A 515 9.54 35.05 -2.32
N ALA A 516 8.64 34.72 -3.26
CA ALA A 516 8.85 34.94 -4.68
C ALA A 516 8.93 36.44 -5.04
N GLU A 517 8.06 37.28 -4.44
CA GLU A 517 8.14 38.74 -4.58
C GLU A 517 9.48 39.32 -4.08
N GLN A 518 10.03 38.72 -3.04
CA GLN A 518 11.36 39.06 -2.52
C GLN A 518 12.50 38.56 -3.42
N ARG A 519 12.20 37.74 -4.44
CA ARG A 519 13.18 37.07 -5.33
C ARG A 519 14.16 36.18 -4.56
N ARG A 520 13.74 35.56 -3.48
CA ARG A 520 14.54 34.68 -2.63
C ARG A 520 14.13 33.21 -2.70
N ASP A 521 13.13 32.88 -3.50
CA ASP A 521 12.56 31.53 -3.59
C ASP A 521 13.63 30.50 -3.95
N GLU A 522 14.44 30.78 -4.96
CA GLU A 522 15.52 29.89 -5.41
C GLU A 522 16.59 29.70 -4.33
N GLU A 523 17.05 30.78 -3.70
CA GLU A 523 18.07 30.74 -2.63
C GLU A 523 17.60 29.91 -1.44
N VAL A 524 16.37 30.14 -0.98
CA VAL A 524 15.83 29.47 0.21
C VAL A 524 15.55 27.99 -0.06
N ARG A 525 15.00 27.64 -1.22
CA ARG A 525 14.79 26.24 -1.60
C ARG A 525 16.09 25.47 -1.80
N THR A 526 17.13 26.13 -2.32
CA THR A 526 18.45 25.51 -2.45
C THR A 526 19.04 25.24 -1.07
N ARG A 527 18.99 26.19 -0.13
CA ARG A 527 19.42 25.96 1.27
C ARG A 527 18.60 24.85 1.95
N HIS A 528 17.31 24.80 1.67
CA HIS A 528 16.45 23.71 2.16
C HIS A 528 16.93 22.36 1.63
N ALA A 529 17.20 22.24 0.31
CA ALA A 529 17.68 21.00 -0.28
C ALA A 529 19.05 20.57 0.26
N GLU A 530 19.99 21.52 0.39
CA GLU A 530 21.31 21.26 0.96
C GLU A 530 21.24 20.82 2.42
N HIS A 531 20.40 21.49 3.25
CA HIS A 531 20.19 21.11 4.65
C HIS A 531 19.66 19.66 4.77
N PHE A 532 18.66 19.29 3.97
CA PHE A 532 18.12 17.94 4.01
C PHE A 532 19.06 16.90 3.39
N ALA A 533 19.94 17.28 2.46
CA ALA A 533 21.02 16.42 2.00
C ALA A 533 22.05 16.15 3.12
N ASP A 534 22.43 17.17 3.88
CA ASP A 534 23.29 17.01 5.06
C ASP A 534 22.62 16.20 6.17
N LEU A 535 21.32 16.40 6.40
CA LEU A 535 20.53 15.61 7.36
C LEU A 535 20.55 14.12 6.98
N ALA A 536 20.28 13.80 5.70
CA ALA A 536 20.26 12.44 5.17
C ALA A 536 21.62 11.75 5.34
N GLN A 537 22.71 12.43 5.02
CA GLN A 537 24.07 11.89 5.17
C GLN A 537 24.46 11.65 6.64
N ARG A 538 24.11 12.58 7.54
CA ARG A 538 24.33 12.38 8.99
C ARG A 538 23.52 11.21 9.51
N ALA A 539 22.30 11.04 9.03
CA ALA A 539 21.43 9.95 9.41
C ALA A 539 21.98 8.60 8.96
N ASP A 540 22.45 8.43 7.71
CA ASP A 540 22.98 7.15 7.19
C ASP A 540 24.07 6.59 8.11
N ALA A 541 24.96 7.41 8.61
CA ALA A 541 26.02 7.00 9.54
C ALA A 541 25.48 6.45 10.87
N GLN A 542 24.29 6.85 11.29
CA GLN A 542 23.67 6.50 12.58
C GLN A 542 22.62 5.38 12.48
N LEU A 543 22.18 5.08 11.25
CA LEU A 543 21.16 4.04 11.02
C LEU A 543 21.66 2.60 11.23
N ARG A 544 22.95 2.42 11.49
CA ARG A 544 23.61 1.12 11.73
C ARG A 544 24.18 1.01 13.14
N GLY A 545 23.43 1.52 14.13
CA GLY A 545 23.93 1.55 15.50
C GLY A 545 22.90 2.03 16.52
N PRO A 546 23.32 2.52 17.69
CA PRO A 546 22.43 2.85 18.79
C PRO A 546 21.52 4.04 18.52
N GLY A 547 21.87 4.88 17.55
CA GLY A 547 21.06 6.00 17.09
C GLY A 547 19.91 5.62 16.15
N GLN A 548 19.81 4.36 15.73
CA GLN A 548 18.91 3.89 14.67
C GLN A 548 17.45 4.32 14.88
N VAL A 549 16.89 4.07 16.05
CA VAL A 549 15.48 4.38 16.37
C VAL A 549 15.22 5.89 16.30
N HIS A 550 16.09 6.69 16.89
CA HIS A 550 15.99 8.14 16.89
C HIS A 550 16.06 8.73 15.48
N TRP A 551 17.06 8.30 14.70
CA TRP A 551 17.26 8.83 13.34
C TRP A 551 16.19 8.38 12.36
N LEU A 552 15.65 7.16 12.52
CA LEU A 552 14.48 6.74 11.76
C LEU A 552 13.27 7.63 12.04
N ALA A 553 12.99 7.91 13.33
CA ALA A 553 11.91 8.82 13.70
C ALA A 553 12.12 10.23 13.12
N ARG A 554 13.36 10.73 13.15
CA ARG A 554 13.71 12.04 12.62
C ARG A 554 13.53 12.14 11.10
N LEU A 555 13.91 11.08 10.36
CA LEU A 555 13.71 10.99 8.92
C LEU A 555 12.24 10.82 8.56
N ASP A 556 11.50 9.97 9.28
CA ASP A 556 10.05 9.80 9.10
C ASP A 556 9.32 11.13 9.24
N ALA A 557 9.64 11.89 10.30
CA ALA A 557 9.06 13.21 10.52
C ALA A 557 9.44 14.24 9.44
N SER A 558 10.52 14.01 8.69
CA SER A 558 11.04 14.92 7.66
C SER A 558 10.76 14.45 6.23
N GLU A 559 10.00 13.38 6.04
CA GLU A 559 9.82 12.70 4.75
C GLU A 559 9.37 13.65 3.63
N ASP A 560 8.38 14.51 3.89
CA ASP A 560 7.87 15.45 2.87
C ASP A 560 8.93 16.48 2.46
N ASN A 561 9.75 16.94 3.41
CA ASN A 561 10.84 17.85 3.12
C ASN A 561 11.96 17.18 2.33
N LEU A 562 12.29 15.92 2.65
CA LEU A 562 13.26 15.12 1.91
C LEU A 562 12.79 14.88 0.46
N ARG A 563 11.50 14.59 0.26
CA ARG A 563 10.90 14.51 -1.07
C ARG A 563 11.02 15.82 -1.84
N ALA A 564 10.63 16.92 -1.20
CA ALA A 564 10.71 18.24 -1.81
C ALA A 564 12.16 18.61 -2.19
N ALA A 565 13.13 18.26 -1.35
CA ALA A 565 14.55 18.49 -1.59
C ALA A 565 15.06 17.72 -2.83
N ILE A 566 14.70 16.43 -2.96
CA ILE A 566 15.10 15.64 -4.14
C ILE A 566 14.44 16.20 -5.42
N GLU A 567 13.15 16.47 -5.39
CA GLU A 567 12.44 17.02 -6.57
C GLU A 567 13.01 18.39 -6.98
N TRP A 568 13.35 19.24 -6.02
CA TRP A 568 14.03 20.51 -6.29
C TRP A 568 15.39 20.31 -6.97
N SER A 569 16.22 19.41 -6.43
CA SER A 569 17.52 19.10 -6.99
C SER A 569 17.44 18.54 -8.40
N LEU A 570 16.47 17.63 -8.66
CA LEU A 570 16.23 17.07 -9.99
C LEU A 570 15.75 18.14 -10.97
N ALA A 571 14.83 19.02 -10.56
CA ALA A 571 14.30 20.09 -11.39
C ALA A 571 15.36 21.14 -11.75
N ARG A 572 16.37 21.33 -10.89
CA ARG A 572 17.51 22.24 -11.11
C ARG A 572 18.71 21.58 -11.76
N GLU A 573 18.64 20.31 -12.06
CA GLU A 573 19.74 19.50 -12.56
C GLU A 573 20.96 19.53 -11.62
N ASP A 574 20.71 19.67 -10.30
CA ASP A 574 21.76 19.62 -9.27
C ASP A 574 22.07 18.16 -8.93
N ALA A 575 22.97 17.58 -9.71
CA ALA A 575 23.35 16.18 -9.58
C ALA A 575 24.05 15.87 -8.25
N ASP A 576 24.83 16.80 -7.67
CA ASP A 576 25.52 16.55 -6.39
C ASP A 576 24.52 16.49 -5.24
N CYS A 577 23.63 17.45 -5.13
CA CYS A 577 22.62 17.46 -4.08
C CYS A 577 21.67 16.23 -4.20
N ALA A 578 21.22 15.89 -5.41
CA ALA A 578 20.39 14.71 -5.66
C ALA A 578 21.11 13.40 -5.26
N LEU A 579 22.41 13.26 -5.60
CA LEU A 579 23.21 12.10 -5.19
C LEU A 579 23.40 12.03 -3.68
N ARG A 580 23.64 13.16 -3.01
CA ARG A 580 23.79 13.21 -1.54
C ARG A 580 22.52 12.78 -0.83
N LEU A 581 21.38 13.22 -1.31
CA LEU A 581 20.08 12.81 -0.79
C LEU A 581 19.83 11.31 -1.00
N CYS A 582 19.96 10.82 -2.23
CA CYS A 582 19.70 9.40 -2.53
C CYS A 582 20.68 8.45 -1.83
N ASP A 583 21.96 8.81 -1.72
CA ASP A 583 22.97 8.04 -0.98
C ASP A 583 22.64 7.98 0.51
N GLY A 584 22.36 9.13 1.13
CA GLY A 584 22.05 9.21 2.57
C GLY A 584 20.71 8.54 2.94
N LEU A 585 19.77 8.44 2.00
CA LEU A 585 18.46 7.83 2.22
C LEU A 585 18.38 6.36 1.78
N GLY A 586 19.41 5.82 1.13
CA GLY A 586 19.37 4.46 0.61
C GLY A 586 19.10 3.41 1.71
N TRP A 587 19.87 3.46 2.82
CA TRP A 587 19.65 2.53 3.94
C TRP A 587 18.34 2.79 4.70
N TYR A 588 17.93 4.05 4.85
CA TYR A 588 16.62 4.41 5.39
C TYR A 588 15.47 3.79 4.60
N SER A 589 15.53 3.87 3.26
CA SER A 589 14.53 3.26 2.38
C SER A 589 14.50 1.73 2.52
N MET A 590 15.68 1.10 2.70
CA MET A 590 15.79 -0.34 2.99
C MET A 590 15.09 -0.73 4.30
N LEU A 591 15.31 0.03 5.38
CA LEU A 591 14.72 -0.25 6.70
C LEU A 591 13.21 -0.01 6.74
N ARG A 592 12.71 0.97 5.99
CA ARG A 592 11.29 1.33 5.96
C ARG A 592 10.50 0.63 4.89
N GLY A 593 11.16 -0.03 3.92
CA GLY A 593 10.49 -0.60 2.75
C GLY A 593 9.69 0.45 1.98
N LYS A 594 10.04 1.73 2.13
CA LYS A 594 9.27 2.83 1.56
C LYS A 594 9.52 2.95 0.06
N GLN A 595 8.47 3.18 -0.68
CA GLN A 595 8.54 3.60 -2.09
C GLN A 595 9.16 4.99 -2.27
N PHE A 596 9.62 5.59 -1.18
CA PHE A 596 10.19 6.94 -1.13
C PHE A 596 11.19 7.17 -2.26
N ASP A 597 11.96 6.16 -2.61
CA ASP A 597 13.10 6.26 -3.50
C ASP A 597 12.94 5.56 -4.86
N ARG A 598 11.87 4.77 -5.05
CA ARG A 598 11.72 3.91 -6.24
C ARG A 598 11.71 4.65 -7.57
N SER A 599 11.13 5.84 -7.62
CA SER A 599 11.08 6.66 -8.83
C SER A 599 12.18 7.72 -8.88
N ARG A 600 12.71 8.13 -7.72
CA ARG A 600 13.67 9.23 -7.60
C ARG A 600 15.10 8.76 -7.77
N THR A 601 15.46 7.62 -7.20
CA THR A 601 16.81 7.04 -7.39
C THR A 601 17.12 6.76 -8.85
N PRO A 602 16.25 6.10 -9.66
CA PRO A 602 16.50 5.95 -11.10
C PRO A 602 16.62 7.29 -11.83
N ARG A 603 15.75 8.27 -11.52
CA ARG A 603 15.80 9.60 -12.13
C ARG A 603 17.10 10.34 -11.77
N THR A 604 17.60 10.15 -10.55
CA THR A 604 18.90 10.70 -10.12
C THR A 604 20.04 10.05 -10.88
N VAL A 605 20.05 8.71 -11.02
CA VAL A 605 21.05 7.98 -11.82
C VAL A 605 21.03 8.46 -13.28
N GLU A 606 19.84 8.55 -13.89
CA GLU A 606 19.67 9.04 -15.26
C GLU A 606 20.16 10.49 -15.43
N LEU A 607 19.86 11.38 -14.49
CA LEU A 607 20.35 12.76 -14.50
C LEU A 607 21.87 12.80 -14.49
N VAL A 608 22.49 12.07 -13.58
CA VAL A 608 23.96 12.03 -13.39
C VAL A 608 24.65 11.46 -14.63
N GLU A 609 24.11 10.41 -15.24
CA GLU A 609 24.62 9.81 -16.48
C GLU A 609 24.45 10.77 -17.65
N ARG A 610 23.30 11.44 -17.79
CA ARG A 610 23.02 12.42 -18.85
C ARG A 610 23.96 13.64 -18.78
N LEU A 611 24.28 14.09 -17.57
CA LEU A 611 25.22 15.21 -17.38
C LEU A 611 26.69 14.81 -17.50
N GLY A 612 27.01 13.53 -17.66
CA GLY A 612 28.37 13.03 -17.80
C GLY A 612 29.20 13.11 -16.50
N VAL A 613 28.57 13.23 -15.34
CA VAL A 613 29.23 13.32 -14.02
C VAL A 613 29.11 12.02 -13.22
N ALA A 614 28.83 10.92 -13.88
CA ALA A 614 28.64 9.57 -13.32
C ALA A 614 29.95 8.98 -12.80
N GLN A 615 30.51 9.53 -11.73
CA GLN A 615 31.82 9.13 -11.18
C GLN A 615 31.79 9.13 -9.65
N GLY A 616 32.74 8.37 -9.06
CA GLY A 616 32.99 8.35 -7.63
C GLY A 616 32.08 7.38 -6.83
N THR A 617 32.48 7.16 -5.59
CA THR A 617 31.86 6.17 -4.69
C THR A 617 30.38 6.44 -4.45
N ARG A 618 29.98 7.69 -4.26
CA ARG A 618 28.58 8.07 -4.02
C ARG A 618 27.67 7.66 -5.17
N TYR A 619 28.06 7.91 -6.41
CA TYR A 619 27.32 7.44 -7.58
C TYR A 619 27.18 5.93 -7.61
N LEU A 620 28.28 5.20 -7.32
CA LEU A 620 28.25 3.73 -7.28
C LEU A 620 27.33 3.21 -6.18
N ARG A 621 27.30 3.83 -5.01
CA ARG A 621 26.38 3.48 -3.90
C ARG A 621 24.93 3.69 -4.31
N VAL A 622 24.59 4.85 -4.89
CA VAL A 622 23.23 5.16 -5.37
C VAL A 622 22.82 4.16 -6.46
N LYS A 623 23.70 3.86 -7.40
CA LYS A 623 23.45 2.88 -8.45
C LYS A 623 23.32 1.44 -7.92
N THR A 624 24.02 1.10 -6.83
CA THR A 624 23.83 -0.16 -6.12
C THR A 624 22.44 -0.26 -5.50
N PHE A 625 21.98 0.77 -4.81
CA PHE A 625 20.61 0.83 -4.29
C PHE A 625 19.59 0.73 -5.42
N ASP A 626 19.79 1.44 -6.55
CA ASP A 626 18.92 1.33 -7.72
C ASP A 626 18.84 -0.10 -8.26
N ALA A 627 19.97 -0.79 -8.35
CA ALA A 627 20.03 -2.18 -8.80
C ALA A 627 19.38 -3.15 -7.79
N LEU A 628 19.56 -2.94 -6.49
CA LEU A 628 18.86 -3.71 -5.44
C LEU A 628 17.35 -3.47 -5.49
N TYR A 629 16.91 -2.22 -5.63
CA TYR A 629 15.49 -1.87 -5.78
C TYR A 629 14.90 -2.34 -7.12
N ALA A 630 15.71 -2.64 -8.14
CA ALA A 630 15.22 -3.19 -9.41
C ALA A 630 14.44 -4.50 -9.22
N PHE A 631 14.87 -5.36 -8.26
CA PHE A 631 14.13 -6.56 -7.89
C PHE A 631 12.72 -6.25 -7.38
N GLU A 632 12.55 -5.15 -6.66
CA GLU A 632 11.27 -4.72 -6.09
C GLU A 632 10.37 -4.01 -7.10
N ARG A 633 10.99 -3.36 -8.10
CA ARG A 633 10.27 -2.72 -9.20
C ARG A 633 9.75 -3.71 -10.25
N GLY A 634 9.93 -5.01 -10.03
CA GLY A 634 9.47 -6.05 -10.95
C GLY A 634 10.38 -6.26 -12.17
N VAL A 635 11.61 -5.74 -12.13
CA VAL A 635 12.61 -6.06 -13.15
C VAL A 635 12.95 -7.54 -13.06
N PRO A 636 13.01 -8.28 -14.18
CA PRO A 636 13.34 -9.71 -14.17
C PRO A 636 14.63 -9.98 -13.40
N PRO A 637 14.70 -11.00 -12.51
CA PRO A 637 15.91 -11.25 -11.70
C PRO A 637 17.20 -11.43 -12.51
N ARG A 638 17.12 -12.03 -13.68
CA ARG A 638 18.31 -12.12 -14.56
C ARG A 638 18.82 -10.73 -14.95
N GLU A 639 17.89 -9.83 -15.26
CA GLU A 639 18.22 -8.45 -15.60
C GLU A 639 18.67 -7.65 -14.38
N ALA A 640 17.96 -7.76 -13.25
CA ALA A 640 18.33 -7.10 -12.01
C ALA A 640 19.71 -7.57 -11.51
N THR A 641 19.98 -8.88 -11.57
CA THR A 641 21.29 -9.46 -11.24
C THR A 641 22.38 -8.97 -12.21
N ALA A 642 22.09 -8.89 -13.52
CA ALA A 642 23.04 -8.35 -14.49
C ALA A 642 23.35 -6.87 -14.22
N ARG A 643 22.34 -6.04 -13.85
CA ARG A 643 22.56 -4.65 -13.42
C ARG A 643 23.45 -4.59 -12.19
N LEU A 644 23.19 -5.44 -11.20
CA LEU A 644 23.97 -5.50 -9.96
C LEU A 644 25.43 -5.92 -10.25
N HIS A 645 25.67 -6.93 -11.07
CA HIS A 645 27.01 -7.33 -11.48
C HIS A 645 27.77 -6.22 -12.20
N ALA A 646 27.12 -5.48 -13.10
CA ALA A 646 27.74 -4.36 -13.80
C ALA A 646 28.18 -3.23 -12.82
N VAL A 647 27.37 -2.96 -11.81
CA VAL A 647 27.74 -2.00 -10.76
C VAL A 647 28.89 -2.51 -9.91
N LEU A 648 28.87 -3.79 -9.54
CA LEU A 648 29.94 -4.41 -8.74
C LEU A 648 31.27 -4.45 -9.49
N GLU A 649 31.26 -4.66 -10.81
CA GLU A 649 32.48 -4.55 -11.64
C GLU A 649 33.04 -3.13 -11.63
N ALA A 650 32.19 -2.12 -11.80
CA ALA A 650 32.59 -0.72 -11.70
C ALA A 650 33.10 -0.36 -10.30
N ALA A 651 32.50 -0.91 -9.25
CA ALA A 651 32.91 -0.75 -7.86
C ALA A 651 34.31 -1.34 -7.61
N ARG A 652 34.59 -2.54 -8.16
CA ARG A 652 35.90 -3.17 -8.09
C ARG A 652 36.95 -2.34 -8.78
N ALA A 653 36.66 -1.78 -9.95
CA ALA A 653 37.55 -0.90 -10.69
C ALA A 653 37.84 0.43 -9.96
N ALA A 654 36.88 0.93 -9.20
CA ALA A 654 37.01 2.16 -8.39
C ALA A 654 37.56 1.90 -6.97
N ASP A 655 37.92 0.68 -6.64
CA ASP A 655 38.35 0.22 -5.30
C ASP A 655 37.37 0.57 -4.16
N TRP A 656 36.06 0.61 -4.46
CA TRP A 656 35.04 0.82 -3.44
C TRP A 656 34.67 -0.53 -2.83
N ARG A 657 34.79 -0.65 -1.50
CA ARG A 657 34.69 -1.91 -0.76
C ARG A 657 34.12 -1.74 0.65
N ASP A 658 33.02 -1.03 0.81
CA ASP A 658 32.35 -0.92 2.12
C ASP A 658 31.36 -2.09 2.39
N SER A 659 30.62 -2.02 3.49
CA SER A 659 29.61 -3.04 3.84
C SER A 659 28.49 -3.16 2.82
N LEU A 660 28.05 -2.05 2.18
CA LEU A 660 27.02 -2.10 1.13
C LEU A 660 27.52 -2.89 -0.10
N TYR A 661 28.79 -2.70 -0.47
CA TYR A 661 29.43 -3.50 -1.52
C TYR A 661 29.36 -5.01 -1.20
N SER A 662 29.73 -5.40 0.04
CA SER A 662 29.69 -6.80 0.45
C SER A 662 28.28 -7.37 0.44
N LEU A 663 27.31 -6.61 0.93
CA LEU A 663 25.91 -7.05 0.89
C LEU A 663 25.39 -7.19 -0.54
N ALA A 664 25.83 -6.32 -1.45
CA ALA A 664 25.48 -6.42 -2.86
C ALA A 664 26.13 -7.64 -3.55
N GLU A 665 27.42 -7.93 -3.26
CA GLU A 665 28.10 -9.17 -3.72
C GLU A 665 27.40 -10.43 -3.23
N ILE A 666 27.08 -10.47 -1.92
CA ILE A 666 26.33 -11.57 -1.34
C ILE A 666 24.95 -11.69 -2.01
N SER A 667 24.23 -10.57 -2.17
CA SER A 667 22.91 -10.57 -2.81
C SER A 667 22.96 -11.06 -4.26
N ALA A 668 23.98 -10.66 -5.03
CA ALA A 668 24.17 -11.14 -6.40
C ALA A 668 24.47 -12.64 -6.45
N ALA A 669 25.31 -13.13 -5.53
CA ALA A 669 25.69 -14.54 -5.45
C ALA A 669 24.49 -15.43 -5.13
N LEU A 670 23.58 -14.97 -4.32
CA LEU A 670 22.40 -15.74 -3.93
C LEU A 670 21.53 -16.19 -5.13
N PHE A 671 21.73 -15.67 -6.33
CA PHE A 671 21.07 -16.09 -7.58
C PHE A 671 21.96 -16.96 -8.48
N THR A 672 23.05 -17.48 -7.94
CA THR A 672 24.00 -18.37 -8.60
C THR A 672 23.97 -19.78 -7.99
N ASP A 673 24.99 -20.57 -8.21
CA ASP A 673 25.15 -21.91 -7.67
C ASP A 673 25.68 -21.89 -6.21
N PRO A 674 25.48 -22.95 -5.41
CA PRO A 674 25.91 -23.03 -4.01
C PRO A 674 27.40 -22.88 -3.77
N GLU A 675 28.25 -23.32 -4.72
CA GLU A 675 29.70 -23.22 -4.59
C GLU A 675 30.13 -21.75 -4.70
N THR A 676 29.58 -21.03 -5.67
CA THR A 676 29.79 -19.59 -5.85
C THR A 676 29.30 -18.81 -4.61
N VAL A 677 28.12 -19.15 -4.08
CA VAL A 677 27.59 -18.55 -2.84
C VAL A 677 28.57 -18.71 -1.68
N SER A 678 29.06 -19.95 -1.46
CA SER A 678 30.01 -20.26 -0.38
C SER A 678 31.30 -19.47 -0.50
N ALA A 679 31.90 -19.47 -1.73
CA ALA A 679 33.12 -18.74 -1.99
C ALA A 679 32.99 -17.22 -1.80
N VAL A 680 31.82 -16.64 -2.16
CA VAL A 680 31.55 -15.22 -1.95
C VAL A 680 31.45 -14.91 -0.47
N PHE A 681 30.74 -15.73 0.33
CA PHE A 681 30.68 -15.54 1.78
C PHE A 681 32.06 -15.60 2.42
N GLU A 682 32.89 -16.60 2.11
CA GLU A 682 34.24 -16.71 2.65
C GLU A 682 35.08 -15.47 2.35
N ARG A 683 35.06 -15.03 1.09
CA ARG A 683 35.82 -13.86 0.64
C ARG A 683 35.35 -12.59 1.35
N GLU A 684 34.02 -12.32 1.38
CA GLU A 684 33.49 -11.08 1.93
C GLU A 684 33.58 -11.04 3.46
N LEU A 685 33.41 -12.17 4.15
CA LEU A 685 33.62 -12.25 5.60
C LEU A 685 35.09 -11.99 5.99
N ALA A 686 36.04 -12.55 5.24
CA ALA A 686 37.47 -12.27 5.46
C ALA A 686 37.79 -10.78 5.26
N ARG A 687 37.30 -10.21 4.16
CA ARG A 687 37.50 -8.78 3.82
C ARG A 687 36.92 -7.84 4.88
N LEU A 688 35.68 -8.09 5.32
CA LEU A 688 35.02 -7.27 6.36
C LEU A 688 35.74 -7.39 7.71
N ALA A 689 36.26 -8.58 8.02
CA ALA A 689 37.06 -8.78 9.24
C ALA A 689 38.40 -8.03 9.18
N GLU A 690 39.10 -8.05 8.05
CA GLU A 690 40.34 -7.30 7.82
C GLU A 690 40.11 -5.78 7.88
N ALA A 691 38.97 -5.32 7.33
CA ALA A 691 38.58 -3.90 7.38
C ALA A 691 38.13 -3.43 8.77
N GLY A 692 37.89 -4.35 9.72
CA GLY A 692 37.33 -4.01 11.03
C GLY A 692 35.87 -3.56 10.98
N ASP A 693 35.17 -3.87 9.89
CA ASP A 693 33.76 -3.51 9.70
C ASP A 693 32.85 -4.49 10.48
N GLU A 694 32.65 -4.16 11.73
CA GLU A 694 31.89 -5.02 12.67
C GLU A 694 30.43 -5.17 12.28
N TRP A 695 29.79 -4.10 11.77
CA TRP A 695 28.39 -4.15 11.33
C TRP A 695 28.25 -4.97 10.04
N GLY A 696 29.08 -4.72 9.04
CA GLY A 696 29.10 -5.47 7.80
C GLY A 696 29.35 -6.96 8.03
N LEU A 697 30.28 -7.29 8.92
CA LEU A 697 30.58 -8.66 9.31
C LEU A 697 29.40 -9.36 9.99
N ALA A 698 28.67 -8.65 10.85
CA ALA A 698 27.46 -9.18 11.49
C ALA A 698 26.34 -9.40 10.45
N ALA A 699 26.14 -8.46 9.54
CA ALA A 699 25.15 -8.55 8.48
C ALA A 699 25.46 -9.71 7.50
N ALA A 700 26.72 -9.85 7.06
CA ALA A 700 27.13 -10.96 6.22
C ALA A 700 26.92 -12.33 6.89
N ARG A 701 27.24 -12.45 8.19
CA ARG A 701 26.96 -13.65 8.99
C ARG A 701 25.47 -13.94 9.11
N MET A 702 24.65 -12.94 9.33
CA MET A 702 23.21 -13.10 9.39
C MET A 702 22.66 -13.69 8.08
N PHE A 703 23.11 -13.21 6.91
CA PHE A 703 22.74 -13.79 5.62
C PHE A 703 23.32 -15.19 5.43
N GLN A 704 24.57 -15.43 5.85
CA GLN A 704 25.19 -16.76 5.83
C GLN A 704 24.38 -17.79 6.62
N ALA A 705 23.91 -17.42 7.81
CA ALA A 705 23.09 -18.30 8.63
C ALA A 705 21.76 -18.67 7.94
N LYS A 706 21.12 -17.71 7.26
CA LYS A 706 19.87 -17.95 6.51
C LYS A 706 20.08 -18.91 5.33
N VAL A 707 21.25 -18.91 4.70
CA VAL A 707 21.57 -19.83 3.61
C VAL A 707 21.91 -21.24 4.13
N ARG A 708 22.34 -21.36 5.39
CA ARG A 708 22.75 -22.63 6.01
C ARG A 708 21.74 -23.19 7.00
N LEU A 709 20.47 -22.92 6.83
CA LEU A 709 19.39 -23.46 7.70
C LEU A 709 19.27 -24.99 7.63
N ASP A 710 19.86 -25.62 6.62
CA ASP A 710 20.02 -27.07 6.47
C ASP A 710 21.07 -27.65 7.42
N GLU A 711 21.95 -26.81 7.98
CA GLU A 711 22.96 -27.17 8.98
C GLU A 711 22.66 -26.40 10.29
N PRO A 712 21.62 -26.81 11.03
CA PRO A 712 21.03 -25.99 12.10
C PRO A 712 22.00 -25.61 13.22
N ASP A 713 22.95 -26.48 13.56
CA ASP A 713 23.93 -26.19 14.62
C ASP A 713 24.97 -25.15 14.14
N VAL A 714 25.31 -25.18 12.83
CA VAL A 714 26.18 -24.19 12.19
C VAL A 714 25.45 -22.86 12.07
N ALA A 715 24.21 -22.89 11.56
CA ALA A 715 23.37 -21.70 11.43
C ALA A 715 23.12 -21.02 12.79
N GLU A 716 22.87 -21.79 13.85
CA GLU A 716 22.71 -21.27 15.21
C GLU A 716 23.97 -20.57 15.70
N ALA A 717 25.12 -21.25 15.60
CA ALA A 717 26.40 -20.67 16.03
C ALA A 717 26.72 -19.37 15.28
N ILE A 718 26.44 -19.31 13.99
CA ILE A 718 26.63 -18.10 13.17
C ILE A 718 25.62 -17.02 13.60
N THR A 719 24.34 -17.37 13.76
CA THR A 719 23.29 -16.44 14.17
C THR A 719 23.58 -15.86 15.56
N ALA A 720 23.99 -16.69 16.52
CA ALA A 720 24.33 -16.24 17.85
C ALA A 720 25.47 -15.21 17.86
N ARG A 721 26.50 -15.42 17.03
CA ARG A 721 27.61 -14.47 16.85
C ARG A 721 27.13 -13.15 16.23
N ALA A 722 26.31 -13.21 15.18
CA ALA A 722 25.74 -12.04 14.55
C ALA A 722 24.86 -11.25 15.52
N LEU A 723 23.95 -11.94 16.24
CA LEU A 723 23.06 -11.35 17.23
C LEU A 723 23.83 -10.65 18.36
N ALA A 724 24.90 -11.29 18.86
CA ALA A 724 25.75 -10.68 19.88
C ALA A 724 26.44 -9.39 19.36
N SER A 725 26.86 -9.36 18.09
CA SER A 725 27.41 -8.15 17.48
C SER A 725 26.35 -7.06 17.32
N PHE A 726 25.15 -7.35 16.80
CA PHE A 726 24.10 -6.36 16.64
C PHE A 726 23.60 -5.81 17.98
N ARG A 727 23.48 -6.64 19.02
CA ARG A 727 23.16 -6.18 20.38
C ARG A 727 24.22 -5.20 20.92
N ARG A 728 25.48 -5.50 20.72
CA ARG A 728 26.59 -4.64 21.13
C ARG A 728 26.62 -3.33 20.36
N LEU A 729 26.32 -3.38 19.05
CA LEU A 729 26.21 -2.21 18.18
C LEU A 729 24.95 -1.39 18.43
N GLY A 730 23.92 -1.95 19.08
CA GLY A 730 22.61 -1.31 19.28
C GLY A 730 21.72 -1.31 18.05
N ASP A 731 22.00 -2.16 17.06
CA ASP A 731 21.25 -2.25 15.80
C ASP A 731 20.03 -3.17 15.96
N GLN A 732 18.84 -2.57 16.01
CA GLN A 732 17.58 -3.29 16.20
C GLN A 732 17.19 -4.13 14.97
N TRP A 733 17.48 -3.67 13.74
CA TRP A 733 17.20 -4.41 12.53
C TRP A 733 17.93 -5.77 12.51
N GLY A 734 19.21 -5.75 12.84
CA GLY A 734 20.00 -6.98 12.93
C GLY A 734 19.52 -7.90 14.06
N VAL A 735 19.12 -7.33 15.20
CA VAL A 735 18.53 -8.10 16.32
C VAL A 735 17.24 -8.80 15.88
N ILE A 736 16.34 -8.12 15.18
CA ILE A 736 15.08 -8.68 14.67
C ILE A 736 15.36 -9.84 13.71
N ASN A 737 16.21 -9.62 12.71
CA ASN A 737 16.49 -10.61 11.68
C ASN A 737 17.20 -11.86 12.23
N CYS A 738 18.16 -11.68 13.14
CA CYS A 738 18.79 -12.80 13.83
C CYS A 738 17.81 -13.53 14.76
N GLY A 739 16.94 -12.78 15.45
CA GLY A 739 15.92 -13.35 16.31
C GLY A 739 14.93 -14.22 15.54
N GLN A 740 14.41 -13.75 14.41
CA GLN A 740 13.56 -14.56 13.53
C GLN A 740 14.24 -15.86 13.09
N THR A 741 15.54 -15.79 12.74
CA THR A 741 16.31 -17.00 12.40
C THR A 741 16.42 -17.96 13.59
N MET A 742 16.64 -17.46 14.81
CA MET A 742 16.67 -18.32 16.02
C MET A 742 15.31 -18.98 16.26
N VAL A 743 14.20 -18.22 16.14
CA VAL A 743 12.85 -18.78 16.24
C VAL A 743 12.63 -19.92 15.24
N MET A 744 13.06 -19.74 14.00
CA MET A 744 12.95 -20.80 12.99
C MET A 744 13.77 -22.05 13.36
N LEU A 745 14.96 -21.88 13.88
CA LEU A 745 15.83 -23.00 14.29
C LEU A 745 15.24 -23.75 15.49
N GLU A 746 14.73 -23.06 16.50
CA GLU A 746 14.08 -23.69 17.65
C GLU A 746 12.76 -24.39 17.27
N SER A 747 11.95 -23.75 16.43
CA SER A 747 10.72 -24.33 15.88
C SER A 747 11.02 -25.65 15.13
N GLN A 748 12.06 -25.66 14.29
CA GLN A 748 12.49 -26.85 13.57
C GLN A 748 13.00 -27.98 14.49
N ARG A 749 13.48 -27.66 15.68
CA ARG A 749 13.87 -28.67 16.69
C ARG A 749 12.67 -29.20 17.50
N GLY A 750 11.48 -28.60 17.34
CA GLY A 750 10.32 -28.86 18.17
C GLY A 750 10.43 -28.21 19.56
N ALA A 751 11.37 -27.31 19.74
CA ALA A 751 11.58 -26.55 20.98
C ALA A 751 10.66 -25.31 21.00
N HIS A 752 9.35 -25.57 20.95
CA HIS A 752 8.32 -24.55 20.74
C HIS A 752 8.27 -23.49 21.85
N ARG A 753 8.59 -23.86 23.10
CA ARG A 753 8.62 -22.89 24.21
C ARG A 753 9.84 -21.99 24.15
N GLU A 754 10.98 -22.52 23.72
CA GLU A 754 12.21 -21.76 23.45
C GLU A 754 12.02 -20.82 22.27
N ALA A 755 11.31 -21.25 21.22
CA ALA A 755 10.93 -20.39 20.09
C ALA A 755 10.04 -19.22 20.57
N LEU A 756 9.03 -19.47 21.42
CA LEU A 756 8.21 -18.42 22.01
C LEU A 756 9.03 -17.46 22.88
N ALA A 757 9.95 -17.96 23.68
CA ALA A 757 10.84 -17.11 24.48
C ALA A 757 11.76 -16.24 23.59
N ALA A 758 12.22 -16.77 22.44
CA ALA A 758 12.99 -16.01 21.47
C ALA A 758 12.15 -14.90 20.82
N ILE A 759 10.87 -15.16 20.52
CA ILE A 759 9.93 -14.16 20.00
C ILE A 759 9.73 -13.04 21.03
N GLU A 760 9.44 -13.38 22.27
CA GLU A 760 9.28 -12.42 23.37
C GLU A 760 10.50 -11.53 23.57
N ALA A 761 11.70 -12.08 23.38
CA ALA A 761 12.96 -11.35 23.49
C ALA A 761 13.21 -10.36 22.35
N VAL A 762 12.61 -10.58 21.17
CA VAL A 762 12.83 -9.78 19.94
C VAL A 762 11.71 -8.80 19.66
N LEU A 763 10.49 -9.10 20.08
CA LEU A 763 9.32 -8.27 19.85
C LEU A 763 9.48 -6.80 20.31
N PRO A 764 10.15 -6.50 21.45
CA PRO A 764 10.43 -5.11 21.82
C PRO A 764 11.30 -4.36 20.81
N ALA A 765 12.23 -5.03 20.11
CA ALA A 765 13.07 -4.42 19.10
C ALA A 765 12.24 -4.03 17.85
N ALA A 766 11.32 -4.90 17.40
CA ALA A 766 10.42 -4.61 16.29
C ALA A 766 9.51 -3.40 16.60
N ARG A 767 8.99 -3.33 17.81
CA ARG A 767 8.18 -2.20 18.29
C ARG A 767 9.00 -0.93 18.39
N ALA A 768 10.19 -0.98 18.95
CA ALA A 768 11.08 0.19 19.06
C ALA A 768 11.46 0.73 17.68
N LEU A 769 11.68 -0.15 16.70
CA LEU A 769 11.99 0.23 15.33
C LEU A 769 10.76 0.79 14.58
N GLY A 770 9.55 0.54 15.09
CA GLY A 770 8.30 0.87 14.40
C GLY A 770 8.03 -0.01 13.17
N SER A 771 8.63 -1.23 13.14
CA SER A 771 8.43 -2.19 12.04
C SER A 771 7.20 -3.06 12.31
N SER A 772 6.05 -2.63 11.81
CA SER A 772 4.81 -3.39 11.95
C SER A 772 4.84 -4.71 11.19
N THR A 773 5.52 -4.78 10.04
CA THR A 773 5.70 -6.04 9.33
C THR A 773 6.43 -7.07 10.18
N ASP A 774 7.56 -6.71 10.81
CA ASP A 774 8.29 -7.63 11.66
C ASP A 774 7.50 -8.02 12.92
N GLU A 775 6.75 -7.06 13.50
CA GLU A 775 5.88 -7.35 14.65
C GLU A 775 4.81 -8.39 14.28
N VAL A 776 4.12 -8.22 13.15
CA VAL A 776 3.10 -9.17 12.67
C VAL A 776 3.72 -10.52 12.33
N VAL A 777 4.87 -10.56 11.66
CA VAL A 777 5.58 -11.81 11.36
C VAL A 777 5.93 -12.57 12.64
N LEU A 778 6.46 -11.90 13.66
CA LEU A 778 6.77 -12.52 14.95
C LEU A 778 5.52 -13.04 15.67
N LEU A 779 4.40 -12.31 15.61
CA LEU A 779 3.12 -12.77 16.19
C LEU A 779 2.54 -13.97 15.42
N VAL A 780 2.68 -14.02 14.11
CA VAL A 780 2.30 -15.19 13.28
C VAL A 780 3.18 -16.39 13.61
N MET A 781 4.50 -16.20 13.78
CA MET A 781 5.39 -17.26 14.23
C MET A 781 4.95 -17.77 15.62
N ALA A 782 4.61 -16.88 16.56
CA ALA A 782 4.11 -17.27 17.87
C ALA A 782 2.81 -18.10 17.78
N ALA A 783 1.90 -17.74 16.86
CA ALA A 783 0.68 -18.52 16.66
C ALA A 783 0.98 -19.95 16.21
N ASN A 784 1.94 -20.12 15.29
CA ASN A 784 2.36 -21.45 14.84
C ASN A 784 2.97 -22.28 15.97
N GLU A 785 3.75 -21.64 16.86
CA GLU A 785 4.33 -22.33 18.01
C GLU A 785 3.26 -22.74 19.04
N TYR A 786 2.27 -21.87 19.31
CA TYR A 786 1.14 -22.21 20.17
C TYR A 786 0.29 -23.36 19.60
N ASP A 787 0.03 -23.35 18.27
CA ASP A 787 -0.66 -24.48 17.62
C ASP A 787 0.12 -25.79 17.74
N SER A 788 1.45 -25.74 17.60
CA SER A 788 2.33 -26.92 17.77
C SER A 788 2.34 -27.45 19.21
N LEU A 789 2.14 -26.58 20.19
CA LEU A 789 1.97 -26.94 21.60
C LEU A 789 0.56 -27.45 21.96
N GLY A 790 -0.42 -27.36 21.00
CA GLY A 790 -1.81 -27.69 21.29
C GLY A 790 -2.55 -26.62 22.10
N GLU A 791 -2.13 -25.38 22.00
CA GLU A 791 -2.67 -24.22 22.69
C GLU A 791 -3.41 -23.25 21.72
N PRO A 792 -4.50 -23.68 21.05
CA PRO A 792 -5.15 -22.90 19.97
C PRO A 792 -5.74 -21.56 20.44
N GLU A 793 -6.15 -21.44 21.71
CA GLU A 793 -6.69 -20.20 22.27
C GLU A 793 -5.61 -19.12 22.35
N ASN A 794 -4.37 -19.50 22.69
CA ASN A 794 -3.23 -18.59 22.67
C ASN A 794 -2.86 -18.18 21.25
N ALA A 795 -2.91 -19.10 20.29
CA ALA A 795 -2.71 -18.82 18.88
C ALA A 795 -3.75 -17.82 18.37
N ASP A 796 -5.04 -18.03 18.67
CA ASP A 796 -6.12 -17.09 18.27
C ASP A 796 -5.92 -15.69 18.86
N ARG A 797 -5.45 -15.59 20.10
CA ARG A 797 -5.20 -14.31 20.77
C ARG A 797 -4.08 -13.53 20.09
N VAL A 798 -2.95 -14.17 19.76
CA VAL A 798 -1.82 -13.47 19.10
C VAL A 798 -2.14 -13.14 17.65
N LEU A 799 -2.92 -13.96 16.93
CA LEU A 799 -3.40 -13.63 15.58
C LEU A 799 -4.40 -12.48 15.59
N ALA A 800 -5.28 -12.39 16.60
CA ALA A 800 -6.15 -11.24 16.76
C ALA A 800 -5.35 -9.93 16.98
N GLN A 801 -4.27 -9.99 17.76
CA GLN A 801 -3.34 -8.89 17.93
C GLN A 801 -2.65 -8.54 16.60
N ALA A 802 -2.11 -9.54 15.88
CA ALA A 802 -1.46 -9.35 14.58
C ALA A 802 -2.39 -8.67 13.57
N ARG A 803 -3.67 -9.10 13.55
CA ARG A 803 -4.71 -8.49 12.68
C ARG A 803 -4.99 -7.05 13.06
N GLY A 804 -5.04 -6.73 14.35
CA GLY A 804 -5.21 -5.35 14.83
C GLY A 804 -4.08 -4.44 14.37
N GLU A 805 -2.83 -4.88 14.49
CA GLU A 805 -1.65 -4.14 14.06
C GLU A 805 -1.59 -3.97 12.52
N SER A 806 -1.88 -5.04 11.77
CA SER A 806 -1.89 -5.01 10.30
C SER A 806 -2.96 -4.06 9.76
N LEU A 807 -4.18 -4.10 10.32
CA LEU A 807 -5.28 -3.21 9.91
C LEU A 807 -5.01 -1.75 10.27
N ALA A 808 -4.42 -1.49 11.46
CA ALA A 808 -4.13 -0.13 11.90
C ALA A 808 -3.12 0.59 11.01
N LYS A 809 -2.21 -0.16 10.38
CA LYS A 809 -1.10 0.39 9.59
C LYS A 809 -1.20 0.11 8.08
N GLY A 810 -2.18 -0.69 7.64
CA GLY A 810 -2.48 -0.95 6.22
C GLY A 810 -1.37 -1.68 5.46
N GLU A 811 -0.60 -2.56 6.11
CA GLU A 811 0.53 -3.26 5.49
C GLU A 811 0.09 -4.57 4.82
N SER A 812 -0.02 -4.59 3.50
CA SER A 812 -0.39 -5.77 2.71
C SER A 812 0.51 -6.98 2.95
N ARG A 813 1.81 -6.76 3.12
CA ARG A 813 2.78 -7.83 3.29
C ARG A 813 2.63 -8.59 4.62
N ALA A 814 2.47 -7.84 5.71
CA ALA A 814 2.19 -8.42 7.02
C ALA A 814 0.88 -9.24 6.97
N ASN A 815 -0.11 -8.73 6.23
CA ASN A 815 -1.39 -9.40 6.06
C ASN A 815 -1.25 -10.75 5.34
N ILE A 816 -0.39 -10.86 4.32
CA ILE A 816 -0.15 -12.10 3.59
C ILE A 816 0.35 -13.21 4.52
N TYR A 817 1.34 -12.95 5.37
CA TYR A 817 1.84 -13.95 6.32
C TYR A 817 0.74 -14.42 7.27
N MET A 818 -0.08 -13.49 7.76
CA MET A 818 -1.20 -13.81 8.62
C MET A 818 -2.26 -14.67 7.91
N LEU A 819 -2.64 -14.31 6.68
CA LEU A 819 -3.63 -15.05 5.88
C LEU A 819 -3.15 -16.47 5.53
N VAL A 820 -1.87 -16.65 5.24
CA VAL A 820 -1.26 -17.97 5.02
C VAL A 820 -1.36 -18.83 6.27
N CYS A 821 -1.04 -18.27 7.45
CA CYS A 821 -1.19 -18.97 8.72
C CYS A 821 -2.66 -19.39 8.95
N GLU A 822 -3.61 -18.50 8.75
CA GLU A 822 -5.05 -18.79 8.87
C GLU A 822 -5.51 -19.85 7.88
N CYS A 823 -5.00 -19.85 6.64
CA CYS A 823 -5.25 -20.89 5.65
C CYS A 823 -4.78 -22.26 6.13
N ILE A 824 -3.53 -22.36 6.61
CA ILE A 824 -2.95 -23.61 7.13
C ILE A 824 -3.77 -24.12 8.32
N ARG A 825 -4.12 -23.25 9.26
CA ARG A 825 -4.92 -23.60 10.45
C ARG A 825 -6.33 -24.09 10.06
N ALA A 826 -7.01 -23.40 9.16
CA ALA A 826 -8.33 -23.79 8.66
C ALA A 826 -8.28 -25.16 7.96
N ARG A 827 -7.27 -25.37 7.10
CA ARG A 827 -7.04 -26.64 6.41
C ARG A 827 -6.82 -27.79 7.39
N ARG A 828 -5.91 -27.61 8.36
CA ARG A 828 -5.62 -28.64 9.39
C ARG A 828 -6.82 -28.97 10.26
N ALA A 829 -7.69 -27.98 10.46
CA ALA A 829 -8.97 -28.18 11.16
C ALA A 829 -10.08 -28.79 10.27
N GLY A 830 -9.81 -29.15 9.01
CA GLY A 830 -10.79 -29.73 8.08
C GLY A 830 -11.78 -28.71 7.49
N ARG A 831 -11.60 -27.42 7.74
CA ARG A 831 -12.45 -26.32 7.22
C ARG A 831 -11.94 -25.89 5.84
N LEU A 832 -12.05 -26.78 4.85
CA LEU A 832 -11.42 -26.61 3.54
C LEU A 832 -11.93 -25.40 2.76
N ASP A 833 -13.23 -25.08 2.87
CA ASP A 833 -13.79 -23.91 2.16
C ASP A 833 -13.29 -22.59 2.77
N GLN A 834 -13.15 -22.55 4.10
CA GLN A 834 -12.55 -21.40 4.75
C GLN A 834 -11.05 -21.25 4.41
N ALA A 835 -10.33 -22.37 4.33
CA ALA A 835 -8.93 -22.36 3.89
C ALA A 835 -8.78 -21.82 2.46
N GLN A 836 -9.70 -22.21 1.55
CA GLN A 836 -9.73 -21.69 0.18
C GLN A 836 -9.98 -20.19 0.15
N VAL A 837 -10.93 -19.68 0.93
CA VAL A 837 -11.19 -18.22 1.03
C VAL A 837 -9.94 -17.46 1.46
N TRP A 838 -9.21 -17.97 2.47
CA TRP A 838 -7.96 -17.33 2.91
C TRP A 838 -6.87 -17.40 1.83
N LEU A 839 -6.78 -18.51 1.10
CA LEU A 839 -5.82 -18.69 0.02
C LEU A 839 -6.08 -17.72 -1.14
N ASP A 840 -7.37 -17.58 -1.53
CA ASP A 840 -7.80 -16.64 -2.56
C ASP A 840 -7.55 -15.19 -2.14
N GLU A 841 -7.67 -14.91 -0.84
CA GLU A 841 -7.33 -13.60 -0.28
C GLU A 841 -5.82 -13.33 -0.31
N VAL A 842 -4.99 -14.33 -0.01
CA VAL A 842 -3.53 -14.21 -0.19
C VAL A 842 -3.17 -13.92 -1.65
N ALA A 843 -3.77 -14.64 -2.59
CA ALA A 843 -3.52 -14.42 -4.02
C ALA A 843 -3.92 -13.00 -4.46
N ARG A 844 -5.02 -12.48 -3.91
CA ARG A 844 -5.51 -11.12 -4.17
C ARG A 844 -4.62 -10.06 -3.52
N GLU A 845 -4.21 -10.25 -2.25
CA GLU A 845 -3.33 -9.35 -1.51
C GLU A 845 -1.92 -9.31 -2.07
N ALA A 846 -1.40 -10.46 -2.50
CA ALA A 846 -0.07 -10.56 -3.08
C ALA A 846 0.05 -9.79 -4.40
N GLY A 847 -1.06 -9.65 -5.15
CA GLY A 847 -1.05 -9.07 -6.49
C GLY A 847 -0.03 -9.77 -7.39
N GLN A 848 0.09 -9.34 -8.65
CA GLN A 848 1.06 -9.96 -9.57
C GLN A 848 2.52 -9.78 -9.11
N ALA A 849 2.80 -8.73 -8.38
CA ALA A 849 4.15 -8.33 -8.02
C ALA A 849 4.73 -9.07 -6.81
N PHE A 850 3.89 -9.60 -5.90
CA PHE A 850 4.33 -10.30 -4.69
C PHE A 850 4.08 -11.82 -4.73
N LEU A 851 3.40 -12.31 -5.76
CA LEU A 851 3.12 -13.75 -5.92
C LEU A 851 4.39 -14.61 -5.95
N GLY A 852 5.49 -14.11 -6.50
CA GLY A 852 6.72 -14.88 -6.64
C GLY A 852 7.27 -15.50 -5.35
N PRO A 853 7.57 -14.73 -4.28
CA PRO A 853 8.11 -15.29 -3.02
C PRO A 853 7.16 -16.22 -2.30
N VAL A 854 5.85 -16.00 -2.43
CA VAL A 854 4.84 -16.82 -1.78
C VAL A 854 4.25 -17.90 -2.70
N ALA A 855 4.58 -17.88 -3.98
CA ALA A 855 4.06 -18.84 -4.96
C ALA A 855 4.31 -20.31 -4.59
N PRO A 856 5.52 -20.72 -4.15
CA PRO A 856 5.74 -22.09 -3.71
C PRO A 856 4.77 -22.51 -2.62
N LEU A 857 4.65 -21.68 -1.60
CA LEU A 857 3.78 -21.94 -0.45
C LEU A 857 2.31 -21.95 -0.85
N LEU A 858 1.87 -20.99 -1.68
CA LEU A 858 0.49 -20.93 -2.19
C LEU A 858 0.11 -22.20 -2.96
N ARG A 859 0.96 -22.63 -3.90
CA ARG A 859 0.72 -23.83 -4.70
C ARG A 859 0.67 -25.09 -3.84
N VAL A 860 1.55 -25.20 -2.86
CA VAL A 860 1.55 -26.32 -1.92
C VAL A 860 0.30 -26.31 -1.04
N GLN A 861 -0.16 -25.15 -0.53
CA GLN A 861 -1.40 -25.09 0.25
C GLN A 861 -2.63 -25.39 -0.61
N GLN A 862 -2.67 -24.91 -1.86
CA GLN A 862 -3.72 -25.25 -2.80
C GLN A 862 -3.75 -26.76 -3.10
N ALA A 863 -2.56 -27.37 -3.28
CA ALA A 863 -2.43 -28.82 -3.47
C ALA A 863 -2.96 -29.60 -2.26
N TRP A 864 -2.66 -29.17 -1.03
CA TRP A 864 -3.20 -29.80 0.16
C TRP A 864 -4.72 -29.74 0.27
N ILE A 865 -5.33 -28.60 -0.09
CA ILE A 865 -6.79 -28.44 -0.11
C ILE A 865 -7.39 -29.34 -1.18
N THR A 866 -6.80 -29.39 -2.37
CA THR A 866 -7.23 -30.20 -3.51
C THR A 866 -7.09 -31.70 -3.20
N LEU A 867 -5.98 -32.11 -2.58
CA LEU A 867 -5.74 -33.46 -2.11
C LEU A 867 -6.80 -33.90 -1.08
N ALA A 868 -7.14 -33.03 -0.13
CA ALA A 868 -8.15 -33.29 0.88
C ALA A 868 -9.59 -33.42 0.26
N ARG A 869 -9.83 -32.78 -0.89
CA ARG A 869 -11.06 -32.92 -1.67
C ARG A 869 -11.07 -34.15 -2.57
N GLY A 870 -9.97 -34.90 -2.65
CA GLY A 870 -9.85 -36.15 -3.42
C GLY A 870 -9.45 -35.97 -4.88
N ASP A 871 -9.14 -34.78 -5.36
CA ASP A 871 -8.63 -34.55 -6.71
C ASP A 871 -7.12 -34.74 -6.75
N LEU A 872 -6.71 -36.00 -6.93
CA LEU A 872 -5.28 -36.39 -6.92
C LEU A 872 -4.52 -35.90 -8.15
N ALA A 873 -5.22 -35.72 -9.29
CA ALA A 873 -4.57 -35.30 -10.53
C ALA A 873 -4.19 -33.81 -10.48
N THR A 874 -5.10 -32.94 -10.08
CA THR A 874 -4.83 -31.51 -9.90
C THR A 874 -3.82 -31.28 -8.78
N ALA A 875 -3.92 -32.02 -7.66
CA ALA A 875 -2.96 -31.92 -6.57
C ALA A 875 -1.52 -32.21 -7.03
N GLU A 876 -1.32 -33.20 -7.91
CA GLU A 876 0.01 -33.52 -8.44
C GLU A 876 0.63 -32.36 -9.25
N VAL A 877 -0.19 -31.73 -10.11
CA VAL A 877 0.26 -30.57 -10.90
C VAL A 877 0.66 -29.43 -9.99
N LEU A 878 -0.20 -29.09 -9.00
CA LEU A 878 0.05 -28.01 -8.06
C LEU A 878 1.31 -28.25 -7.19
N ILE A 879 1.59 -29.50 -6.79
CA ILE A 879 2.79 -29.87 -6.05
C ILE A 879 4.03 -29.69 -6.93
N ALA A 880 3.97 -30.11 -8.20
CA ALA A 880 5.08 -29.96 -9.14
C ALA A 880 5.36 -28.46 -9.44
N GLU A 881 4.30 -27.65 -9.62
CA GLU A 881 4.42 -26.20 -9.76
C GLU A 881 5.07 -25.57 -8.51
N GLY A 882 4.61 -25.92 -7.30
CA GLY A 882 5.17 -25.44 -6.05
C GLY A 882 6.65 -25.77 -5.90
N PHE A 883 7.06 -26.97 -6.25
CA PHE A 883 8.46 -27.36 -6.29
C PHE A 883 9.25 -26.55 -7.33
N GLY A 884 8.72 -26.39 -8.54
CA GLY A 884 9.36 -25.62 -9.61
C GLY A 884 9.60 -24.17 -9.17
N PHE A 885 8.63 -23.52 -8.54
CA PHE A 885 8.81 -22.19 -7.99
C PHE A 885 9.88 -22.15 -6.89
N ALA A 886 9.92 -23.13 -5.99
CA ALA A 886 10.92 -23.20 -4.95
C ALA A 886 12.35 -23.32 -5.51
N THR A 887 12.54 -24.03 -6.63
CA THR A 887 13.86 -24.21 -7.25
C THR A 887 14.28 -23.07 -8.17
N ASP A 888 13.32 -22.35 -8.77
CA ASP A 888 13.62 -21.22 -9.66
C ASP A 888 14.07 -19.97 -8.91
N PHE A 889 13.61 -19.78 -7.70
CA PHE A 889 13.87 -18.56 -6.93
C PHE A 889 15.03 -18.67 -5.97
N TYR A 890 15.24 -19.84 -5.37
CA TYR A 890 16.24 -20.05 -4.37
C TYR A 890 16.29 -21.51 -3.97
N PHE A 891 17.45 -21.92 -3.47
CA PHE A 891 17.56 -23.15 -2.71
C PHE A 891 16.85 -23.01 -1.35
N ASP A 892 15.55 -22.73 -1.35
CA ASP A 892 14.79 -22.71 -0.13
C ASP A 892 14.37 -24.14 0.23
N ARG A 893 15.26 -24.83 0.90
CA ARG A 893 15.04 -26.21 1.35
C ARG A 893 13.75 -26.37 2.17
N PRO A 894 13.30 -25.39 2.99
CA PRO A 894 11.98 -25.43 3.60
C PRO A 894 10.83 -25.57 2.60
N ASP A 895 10.81 -24.79 1.53
CA ASP A 895 9.74 -24.84 0.52
C ASP A 895 9.83 -26.11 -0.35
N ILE A 896 11.05 -26.55 -0.69
CA ILE A 896 11.28 -27.85 -1.33
C ILE A 896 10.77 -28.98 -0.43
N GLY A 897 11.07 -28.92 0.87
CA GLY A 897 10.58 -29.85 1.87
C GLY A 897 9.05 -29.90 1.93
N ALA A 898 8.39 -28.74 1.91
CA ALA A 898 6.93 -28.67 1.89
C ALA A 898 6.31 -29.34 0.65
N ALA A 899 6.95 -29.19 -0.52
CA ALA A 899 6.49 -29.91 -1.73
C ALA A 899 6.70 -31.43 -1.61
N VAL A 900 7.83 -31.89 -1.05
CA VAL A 900 8.09 -33.32 -0.80
C VAL A 900 7.09 -33.90 0.21
N GLU A 901 6.76 -33.16 1.27
CA GLU A 901 5.74 -33.52 2.26
C GLU A 901 4.38 -33.72 1.60
N ALA A 902 3.94 -32.75 0.77
CA ALA A 902 2.68 -32.85 0.04
C ALA A 902 2.67 -34.01 -0.96
N LYS A 903 3.80 -34.28 -1.63
CA LYS A 903 3.97 -35.44 -2.53
C LYS A 903 3.86 -36.75 -1.79
N ALA A 904 4.44 -36.87 -0.59
CA ALA A 904 4.31 -38.08 0.24
C ALA A 904 2.84 -38.37 0.60
N ALA A 905 2.07 -37.33 0.95
CA ALA A 905 0.66 -37.44 1.22
C ALA A 905 -0.15 -37.84 -0.03
N LEU A 906 0.20 -37.31 -1.20
CA LEU A 906 -0.40 -37.68 -2.48
C LEU A 906 -0.18 -39.17 -2.80
N GLU A 907 1.05 -39.67 -2.63
CA GLU A 907 1.37 -41.08 -2.91
C GLU A 907 0.61 -42.02 -1.93
N LEU A 908 0.54 -41.63 -0.66
CA LEU A 908 -0.28 -42.37 0.31
C LEU A 908 -1.77 -42.43 -0.09
N ALA A 909 -2.32 -41.31 -0.59
CA ALA A 909 -3.70 -41.24 -1.06
C ALA A 909 -3.94 -42.12 -2.30
N ARG A 910 -2.94 -42.22 -3.17
CA ARG A 910 -2.93 -43.14 -4.32
C ARG A 910 -2.83 -44.63 -3.94
N GLY A 911 -2.50 -44.90 -2.68
CA GLY A 911 -2.33 -46.26 -2.18
C GLY A 911 -0.86 -46.74 -2.15
N ASP A 912 0.10 -45.95 -2.62
CA ASP A 912 1.52 -46.29 -2.58
C ASP A 912 2.17 -45.83 -1.27
N ALA A 913 1.88 -46.56 -0.20
CA ALA A 913 2.42 -46.31 1.12
C ALA A 913 3.93 -46.50 1.20
N ARG A 914 4.55 -47.36 0.37
CA ARG A 914 5.98 -47.56 0.30
C ARG A 914 6.69 -46.31 -0.27
N ARG A 915 6.12 -45.76 -1.34
CA ARG A 915 6.63 -44.52 -1.94
C ARG A 915 6.48 -43.32 -0.99
N ALA A 916 5.38 -43.26 -0.25
CA ALA A 916 5.19 -42.23 0.80
C ALA A 916 6.26 -42.32 1.91
N ALA A 917 6.61 -43.54 2.36
CA ALA A 917 7.68 -43.75 3.34
C ALA A 917 9.06 -43.36 2.77
N TRP A 918 9.35 -43.71 1.53
CA TRP A 918 10.57 -43.31 0.81
C TRP A 918 10.69 -41.79 0.71
N LEU A 919 9.59 -41.08 0.36
CA LEU A 919 9.55 -39.62 0.31
C LEU A 919 9.76 -38.98 1.68
N HIS A 920 9.32 -39.62 2.79
CA HIS A 920 9.64 -39.16 4.13
C HIS A 920 11.17 -39.24 4.41
N GLY A 921 11.83 -40.31 3.98
CA GLY A 921 13.28 -40.40 4.05
C GLY A 921 13.98 -39.31 3.20
N LEU A 922 13.51 -39.09 2.00
CA LEU A 922 14.00 -37.99 1.11
C LEU A 922 13.79 -36.62 1.75
N PHE A 923 12.65 -36.37 2.40
CA PHE A 923 12.37 -35.13 3.13
C PHE A 923 13.44 -34.87 4.20
N THR A 924 13.85 -35.88 4.94
CA THR A 924 14.92 -35.78 5.97
C THR A 924 16.23 -35.29 5.35
N VAL A 925 16.60 -35.79 4.15
CA VAL A 925 17.80 -35.35 3.44
C VAL A 925 17.63 -33.88 2.93
N VAL A 926 16.48 -33.56 2.37
CA VAL A 926 16.17 -32.18 1.93
C VAL A 926 16.28 -31.19 3.10
N ARG A 927 15.81 -31.60 4.31
CA ARG A 927 15.84 -30.75 5.52
C ARG A 927 17.17 -30.79 6.27
N GLY A 928 18.11 -31.65 5.83
CA GLY A 928 19.41 -31.85 6.49
C GLY A 928 19.36 -32.61 7.81
N ARG A 929 18.17 -33.00 8.26
CA ARG A 929 17.96 -33.75 9.53
C ARG A 929 16.53 -34.30 9.62
N GLU A 930 16.35 -35.25 10.57
CA GLU A 930 15.02 -35.70 10.98
C GLU A 930 14.30 -34.58 11.75
N MET A 931 13.06 -34.30 11.37
CA MET A 931 12.22 -33.29 11.99
C MET A 931 11.25 -33.93 13.00
N PRO A 932 11.06 -33.31 14.17
CA PRO A 932 10.10 -33.85 15.15
C PRO A 932 8.65 -33.75 14.61
N PRO A 933 7.77 -34.70 15.00
CA PRO A 933 6.38 -34.72 14.55
C PRO A 933 5.61 -33.41 14.83
N SER A 934 5.93 -32.70 15.90
CA SER A 934 5.32 -31.42 16.24
C SER A 934 5.67 -30.30 15.28
N ALA A 935 6.86 -30.36 14.67
CA ALA A 935 7.28 -29.39 13.66
C ALA A 935 6.74 -29.72 12.25
N THR A 936 6.36 -30.98 12.00
CA THR A 936 5.84 -31.45 10.71
C THR A 936 4.56 -32.32 10.87
N PRO A 937 3.47 -31.74 11.40
CA PRO A 937 2.28 -32.53 11.76
C PRO A 937 1.56 -33.17 10.56
N ASP A 938 1.67 -32.60 9.38
CA ASP A 938 1.08 -33.16 8.15
C ASP A 938 1.88 -34.39 7.66
N LEU A 939 3.21 -34.30 7.72
CA LEU A 939 4.11 -35.42 7.38
C LEU A 939 3.99 -36.56 8.41
N ALA A 940 3.89 -36.22 9.69
CA ALA A 940 3.69 -37.20 10.76
C ALA A 940 2.40 -38.02 10.53
N ARG A 941 1.29 -37.37 10.22
CA ARG A 941 0.03 -38.06 9.85
C ARG A 941 0.17 -38.96 8.62
N THR A 942 0.94 -38.50 7.62
CA THR A 942 1.24 -39.28 6.42
C THR A 942 2.07 -40.51 6.76
N ALA A 943 3.06 -40.34 7.62
CA ALA A 943 3.91 -41.44 8.10
C ALA A 943 3.09 -42.50 8.86
N ASP A 944 2.24 -42.07 9.81
CA ASP A 944 1.36 -42.98 10.56
C ASP A 944 0.40 -43.76 9.62
N GLY A 945 -0.17 -43.05 8.63
CA GLY A 945 -1.03 -43.66 7.62
C GLY A 945 -0.29 -44.67 6.72
N ALA A 946 0.97 -44.42 6.39
CA ALA A 946 1.79 -45.36 5.63
C ALA A 946 2.18 -46.56 6.48
N ARG A 947 2.62 -46.37 7.74
CA ARG A 947 2.91 -47.46 8.69
C ARG A 947 1.72 -48.37 8.91
N ALA A 948 0.53 -47.80 9.06
CA ALA A 948 -0.70 -48.58 9.23
C ALA A 948 -1.03 -49.49 8.01
N LYS A 949 -0.59 -49.09 6.80
CA LYS A 949 -0.83 -49.86 5.57
C LYS A 949 0.19 -50.95 5.28
N ILE A 950 1.46 -50.67 5.53
CA ILE A 950 2.56 -51.58 5.13
C ILE A 950 3.31 -52.21 6.30
N GLY A 951 3.07 -51.78 7.56
CA GLY A 951 3.76 -52.23 8.76
C GLY A 951 5.07 -51.49 8.96
N ASP A 952 5.59 -51.53 10.20
CA ASP A 952 6.78 -50.80 10.61
C ASP A 952 8.05 -51.20 9.87
N GLU A 953 8.29 -52.53 9.72
CA GLU A 953 9.50 -53.09 9.05
C GLU A 953 9.59 -52.61 7.59
N ALA A 954 8.49 -52.66 6.83
CA ALA A 954 8.47 -52.28 5.44
C ALA A 954 8.55 -50.73 5.31
N TYR A 955 7.97 -50.01 6.26
CA TYR A 955 8.07 -48.55 6.32
C TYR A 955 9.51 -48.10 6.60
N ASP A 956 10.15 -48.66 7.64
CA ASP A 956 11.50 -48.27 8.04
C ASP A 956 12.54 -48.65 6.95
N ALA A 957 12.34 -49.73 6.22
CA ALA A 957 13.15 -50.09 5.07
C ALA A 957 13.02 -49.05 3.94
N ALA A 958 11.79 -48.66 3.57
CA ALA A 958 11.56 -47.66 2.54
C ALA A 958 12.05 -46.27 2.93
N TYR A 959 11.85 -45.87 4.20
CA TYR A 959 12.39 -44.65 4.78
C TYR A 959 13.94 -44.61 4.68
N ALA A 960 14.58 -45.67 5.08
CA ALA A 960 16.04 -45.75 5.02
C ALA A 960 16.59 -45.67 3.57
N GLU A 961 15.88 -46.27 2.58
CA GLU A 961 16.20 -46.10 1.16
C GLU A 961 16.10 -44.62 0.71
N GLY A 962 15.11 -43.89 1.17
CA GLY A 962 14.93 -42.44 0.87
C GLY A 962 15.97 -41.58 1.58
N ALA A 963 16.30 -41.92 2.80
CA ALA A 963 17.30 -41.23 3.62
C ALA A 963 18.76 -41.51 3.18
N ALA A 964 18.99 -42.53 2.35
CA ALA A 964 20.28 -42.84 1.79
C ALA A 964 20.65 -41.97 0.57
N VAL A 965 19.75 -41.13 0.08
CA VAL A 965 20.06 -40.13 -0.96
C VAL A 965 21.08 -39.14 -0.39
N THR A 966 22.14 -38.86 -1.17
CA THR A 966 23.16 -37.94 -0.66
C THR A 966 22.76 -36.46 -0.80
N PRO A 967 23.24 -35.58 0.06
CA PRO A 967 22.98 -34.15 -0.03
C PRO A 967 23.35 -33.53 -1.40
N ASP A 968 24.39 -34.07 -2.05
CA ASP A 968 24.87 -33.61 -3.36
C ASP A 968 23.91 -33.94 -4.50
N THR A 969 23.16 -35.05 -4.38
CA THR A 969 22.26 -35.53 -5.43
C THR A 969 20.78 -35.28 -5.11
N VAL A 970 20.46 -34.79 -3.93
CA VAL A 970 19.06 -34.66 -3.45
C VAL A 970 18.19 -33.81 -4.37
N LEU A 971 18.71 -32.72 -4.92
CA LEU A 971 17.98 -31.87 -5.85
C LEU A 971 17.71 -32.55 -7.18
N GLU A 972 18.70 -33.28 -7.72
CA GLU A 972 18.53 -34.06 -8.95
C GLU A 972 17.45 -35.15 -8.76
N VAL A 973 17.48 -35.84 -7.62
CA VAL A 973 16.43 -36.79 -7.25
C VAL A 973 15.07 -36.12 -7.12
N CYS A 974 14.98 -34.95 -6.50
CA CYS A 974 13.74 -34.17 -6.42
C CYS A 974 13.23 -33.81 -7.82
N HIS A 975 14.07 -33.30 -8.72
CA HIS A 975 13.68 -33.00 -10.12
C HIS A 975 13.09 -34.23 -10.82
N GLN A 976 13.67 -35.42 -10.62
CA GLN A 976 13.14 -36.66 -11.15
C GLN A 976 11.80 -37.06 -10.53
N VAL A 977 11.65 -36.87 -9.21
CA VAL A 977 10.40 -37.15 -8.46
C VAL A 977 9.25 -36.28 -8.94
N PHE A 978 9.50 -35.00 -9.24
CA PHE A 978 8.50 -34.06 -9.69
C PHE A 978 8.35 -33.98 -11.22
N GLY A 979 9.22 -34.67 -11.98
CA GLY A 979 9.16 -34.68 -13.45
C GLY A 979 9.55 -33.34 -14.07
N ILE A 980 10.38 -32.54 -13.41
CA ILE A 980 10.81 -31.22 -13.89
C ILE A 980 12.22 -31.30 -14.45
N ASP A 981 12.42 -30.86 -15.70
CA ASP A 981 13.74 -30.75 -16.32
C ASP A 981 14.41 -29.43 -15.84
N PRO A 982 15.53 -29.51 -15.07
CA PRO A 982 16.24 -28.35 -14.58
C PRO A 982 16.82 -27.46 -15.71
N ASN A 983 17.02 -28.05 -16.92
CA ASN A 983 17.64 -27.38 -18.08
C ASN A 983 16.61 -26.87 -19.11
N SER A 984 15.32 -27.08 -18.90
CA SER A 984 14.27 -26.65 -19.82
C SER A 984 14.21 -25.11 -19.91
N SER A 985 14.40 -24.58 -21.13
CA SER A 985 14.15 -23.16 -21.43
C SER A 985 12.67 -22.80 -21.48
N ASP A 986 11.82 -23.77 -21.71
CA ASP A 986 10.35 -23.68 -21.74
C ASP A 986 9.79 -24.00 -20.35
N LYS A 987 10.03 -23.11 -19.39
CA LYS A 987 9.38 -23.21 -18.08
C LYS A 987 8.02 -22.52 -18.16
N PRO A 988 6.91 -23.28 -18.25
CA PRO A 988 5.55 -22.69 -18.37
C PRO A 988 5.05 -22.06 -17.07
N LEU A 989 5.94 -21.94 -16.07
CA LEU A 989 5.59 -21.62 -14.70
C LEU A 989 5.03 -20.20 -14.49
N TRP A 990 5.43 -19.24 -15.34
CA TRP A 990 4.94 -17.85 -15.22
C TRP A 990 3.61 -17.62 -15.94
N SER A 991 3.31 -18.36 -16.99
CA SER A 991 2.01 -18.30 -17.67
C SER A 991 0.90 -18.98 -16.84
N ALA A 992 1.24 -19.95 -15.99
CA ALA A 992 0.28 -20.66 -15.14
C ALA A 992 -0.19 -19.84 -13.92
N LEU A 993 0.53 -18.79 -13.51
CA LEU A 993 0.07 -17.86 -12.48
C LEU A 993 -0.94 -16.83 -13.02
N HIS A 994 -1.05 -16.73 -14.35
CA HIS A 994 -1.96 -15.83 -15.03
C HIS A 994 -3.25 -16.55 -15.52
N ASN A 995 -3.33 -17.84 -15.37
CA ASN A 995 -4.49 -18.70 -15.58
C ASN A 995 -4.98 -19.20 -14.21
#